data_dbbd4278dc179f9efa42f3852199d3f6
#
_entry.id   dbbd4278dc179f9efa42f3852199d3f6
#
_cell.length_a   1.000
_cell.length_b   1.000
_cell.length_c   1.000
_cell.angle_alpha   90.00
_cell.angle_beta   90.00
_cell.angle_gamma   90.00
#
_symmetry.space_group_name_H-M   'P 1'
#
loop_
_entity.id
_entity.type
_entity.pdbx_description
1 polymer ?
#
loop_
_entity_poly.entity_id
_entity_poly.type
_entity_poly.pdbx_seq_one_letter_code
_entity_poly.pdbx_strand_id
1 'polypeptide(L)'
;MSKNERMVGISRRTLVKSTAIGSLALAAGGFSLPFTLRSAAAAVQQAREKVVWGACSVNCGSRCALRLHVKDNEVTWVETDNTGSDEYGNHQVRACLRGRSIRRRINHPDRLNYPMKRVGKRGEGKFERISWDEALDTIASSLKKTVEQYGNEAVYIQYSSGIVGGNMTRSSPSASAVKRLMNCYGGSLNQYGSYSTAQISCAMPYTYGSNDGNSTTDIENSKLVVMFGNNPAETRMSGGGITYLLEKAREKSNAKMIVIDPRYTDTAAGREDEWLPIRPGTDAALVAGIAWVLINENLVDQPFLDKYCVGYDEKTLPADAPKNSHYKAYILGEGDDNTAKTPQWASQITGIPVDRIIKLAREIGTAKPAYICQGWGPQRQANGELTARAIAMLPILTGNVGISGGNSGARESTYTITIERLPVLDNPVKTSISCFSWTDAIDHGPQMTAIRDGVRGKDKLDVPIKFIWNYAGNTLVNQHSDINKTHEILQDESKCEMIVVIENFMTSSAKYADILLPDLMTVEQEDIIPNDYAGNMGYLIFLQPVTSEKFERKPIYWILSEVAKRLGPDVYQKFTEGRTQEQWLQHLYAKMLAKDPALPSYDELKKMGIYKRKDPNGHFVAYKAFRDDPEANPLKTPSGKIEIYSSRLAEIARTWELEKDEVISPLPVYASTFEGWDSPERSTFPLQLFGFHYKSRTHSTYGNIDVLKAACRQEVWINPIDAQKRGIANGDMVRVFNHRGEVRLPAKVTPRILPGVSAMGQGAWHEANMSGDKIDHGGCVNTLTTLRPSPLAKGNPQHTNLVEIEKI
;
A
#
# COMPACT_ATOMS: atom_id res chain seq x y z
N MET A 1 -18.83 60.43 23.78
CA MET A 1 -20.09 59.68 23.97
C MET A 1 -20.20 58.66 22.84
N SER A 2 -19.82 57.45 23.04
CA SER A 2 -20.10 56.35 22.13
C SER A 2 -20.41 55.11 22.93
N LYS A 3 -21.55 54.50 22.70
CA LYS A 3 -22.02 53.31 23.34
C LYS A 3 -21.39 52.09 22.65
N ASN A 4 -20.67 51.29 23.44
CA ASN A 4 -20.24 49.92 23.08
C ASN A 4 -21.45 48.98 23.17
N GLU A 5 -21.88 48.45 22.03
CA GLU A 5 -22.76 47.27 22.01
C GLU A 5 -21.93 45.98 22.09
N ARG A 6 -22.03 45.29 23.19
CA ARG A 6 -21.49 43.94 23.35
C ARG A 6 -22.43 42.94 22.64
N MET A 7 -21.93 42.29 21.60
CA MET A 7 -22.60 41.09 21.08
C MET A 7 -22.51 39.96 22.11
N VAL A 8 -23.63 39.58 22.65
CA VAL A 8 -23.77 38.42 23.54
C VAL A 8 -23.84 37.17 22.69
N GLY A 9 -22.76 36.37 22.70
CA GLY A 9 -22.72 35.07 22.01
C GLY A 9 -23.68 34.08 22.69
N ILE A 10 -24.65 33.60 21.94
CA ILE A 10 -25.60 32.58 22.39
C ILE A 10 -24.87 31.21 22.39
N SER A 11 -24.76 30.58 23.56
CA SER A 11 -24.16 29.25 23.69
C SER A 11 -25.00 28.17 23.05
N ARG A 12 -24.36 27.10 22.53
CA ARG A 12 -25.08 25.92 22.00
C ARG A 12 -26.09 25.31 22.95
N ARG A 13 -25.89 25.41 24.27
CA ARG A 13 -26.83 24.96 25.30
C ARG A 13 -28.09 25.83 25.35
N THR A 14 -28.01 27.10 25.07
CA THR A 14 -29.15 28.03 25.02
C THR A 14 -30.01 27.79 23.78
N LEU A 15 -29.37 27.45 22.64
CA LEU A 15 -30.07 27.11 21.40
C LEU A 15 -30.90 25.82 21.55
N VAL A 16 -30.31 24.77 22.19
CA VAL A 16 -31.01 23.49 22.43
C VAL A 16 -32.17 23.64 23.42
N LYS A 17 -32.05 24.51 24.45
CA LYS A 17 -33.16 24.79 25.38
C LYS A 17 -34.28 25.58 24.73
N SER A 18 -33.97 26.50 23.81
CA SER A 18 -35.03 27.26 23.11
C SER A 18 -35.81 26.37 22.13
N THR A 19 -35.16 25.34 21.52
CA THR A 19 -35.83 24.37 20.64
C THR A 19 -36.75 23.42 21.43
N ALA A 20 -36.37 23.04 22.67
CA ALA A 20 -37.17 22.19 23.53
C ALA A 20 -38.41 22.90 24.10
N ILE A 21 -38.30 24.21 24.38
CA ILE A 21 -39.41 25.05 24.83
C ILE A 21 -40.41 25.33 23.69
N GLY A 22 -39.92 25.47 22.44
CA GLY A 22 -40.77 25.60 21.26
C GLY A 22 -41.65 24.36 20.98
N SER A 23 -41.12 23.16 21.25
CA SER A 23 -41.85 21.90 21.07
C SER A 23 -42.92 21.64 22.15
N LEU A 24 -42.74 22.16 23.36
CA LEU A 24 -43.73 22.08 24.45
C LEU A 24 -44.86 23.09 24.28
N ALA A 25 -44.62 24.25 23.66
CA ALA A 25 -45.65 25.26 23.38
C ALA A 25 -46.64 24.84 22.27
N LEU A 26 -46.23 23.90 21.39
CA LEU A 26 -47.07 23.32 20.33
C LEU A 26 -48.09 22.29 20.86
N ALA A 27 -47.90 21.75 22.07
CA ALA A 27 -48.80 20.80 22.71
C ALA A 27 -49.91 21.47 23.57
N ALA A 28 -49.84 22.76 23.81
CA ALA A 28 -50.68 23.47 24.74
C ALA A 28 -51.53 24.60 24.13
N GLY A 29 -52.07 24.45 22.92
CA GLY A 29 -53.18 25.31 22.40
C GLY A 29 -52.80 26.47 21.50
N GLY A 30 -53.27 26.36 20.31
CA GLY A 30 -53.62 27.27 19.25
C GLY A 30 -53.23 28.76 19.30
N PHE A 31 -51.96 29.05 18.91
CA PHE A 31 -51.62 30.32 18.32
C PHE A 31 -50.68 30.07 17.11
N SER A 32 -51.23 30.24 15.91
CA SER A 32 -50.48 30.12 14.67
C SER A 32 -49.68 31.39 14.41
N LEU A 33 -48.38 31.33 14.68
CA LEU A 33 -47.41 32.31 14.19
C LEU A 33 -46.87 31.90 12.80
N PRO A 34 -46.70 32.82 11.82
CA PRO A 34 -46.23 32.47 10.47
C PRO A 34 -44.83 31.87 10.40
N PHE A 35 -44.05 31.97 11.47
CA PHE A 35 -42.72 31.38 11.60
C PHE A 35 -42.73 29.86 11.82
N THR A 36 -43.80 29.28 12.39
CA THR A 36 -43.90 27.86 12.69
C THR A 36 -44.20 26.99 11.48
N LEU A 37 -44.85 27.54 10.45
CA LEU A 37 -45.09 26.85 9.18
C LEU A 37 -43.82 26.66 8.35
N ARG A 38 -42.86 27.63 8.40
CA ARG A 38 -41.57 27.49 7.72
C ARG A 38 -40.66 26.51 8.47
N SER A 39 -40.71 26.48 9.79
CA SER A 39 -39.92 25.51 10.57
C SER A 39 -40.46 24.09 10.45
N ALA A 40 -41.80 23.92 10.38
CA ALA A 40 -42.45 22.63 10.16
C ALA A 40 -42.24 22.14 8.73
N ALA A 41 -42.29 23.01 7.72
CA ALA A 41 -41.97 22.68 6.34
C ALA A 41 -40.48 22.32 6.19
N ALA A 42 -39.59 23.01 6.87
CA ALA A 42 -38.15 22.66 6.92
C ALA A 42 -37.92 21.32 7.64
N ALA A 43 -38.64 21.04 8.73
CA ALA A 43 -38.58 19.74 9.43
C ALA A 43 -39.18 18.61 8.59
N VAL A 44 -40.26 18.84 7.84
CA VAL A 44 -40.84 17.88 6.89
C VAL A 44 -39.92 17.68 5.66
N GLN A 45 -39.19 18.71 5.24
CA GLN A 45 -38.22 18.62 4.19
C GLN A 45 -36.92 17.91 4.64
N GLN A 46 -36.55 18.03 5.92
CA GLN A 46 -35.50 17.24 6.58
C GLN A 46 -35.89 15.75 6.69
N ALA A 47 -37.16 15.42 6.78
CA ALA A 47 -37.66 14.04 6.88
C ALA A 47 -37.48 13.20 5.58
N ARG A 48 -36.96 13.77 4.50
CA ARG A 48 -36.62 13.06 3.24
C ARG A 48 -35.15 12.75 3.06
N GLU A 49 -34.29 13.06 4.04
CA GLU A 49 -32.87 12.72 3.99
C GLU A 49 -32.68 11.26 4.38
N LYS A 50 -32.08 10.48 3.47
CA LYS A 50 -31.69 9.08 3.69
C LYS A 50 -30.23 9.04 4.11
N VAL A 51 -29.89 8.32 5.18
CA VAL A 51 -28.50 8.03 5.55
C VAL A 51 -28.14 6.61 5.14
N VAL A 52 -27.10 6.47 4.31
CA VAL A 52 -26.65 5.20 3.75
C VAL A 52 -25.24 4.90 4.23
N TRP A 53 -24.97 3.66 4.60
CA TRP A 53 -23.63 3.21 4.91
C TRP A 53 -22.80 3.07 3.62
N GLY A 54 -21.55 3.53 3.68
CA GLY A 54 -20.53 3.39 2.66
C GLY A 54 -19.17 3.12 3.26
N ALA A 55 -18.19 2.93 2.43
CA ALA A 55 -16.81 2.73 2.85
C ALA A 55 -15.81 3.51 1.98
N CYS A 56 -14.75 4.00 2.62
CA CYS A 56 -13.57 4.48 1.93
C CYS A 56 -12.68 3.27 1.58
N SER A 57 -12.94 2.64 0.44
CA SER A 57 -12.30 1.38 0.02
C SER A 57 -11.00 1.59 -0.75
N VAL A 58 -10.12 2.48 -0.26
CA VAL A 58 -8.83 2.78 -0.90
C VAL A 58 -7.66 2.05 -0.25
N ASN A 59 -6.52 2.02 -0.91
CA ASN A 59 -5.35 1.21 -0.55
C ASN A 59 -4.60 1.63 0.74
N CYS A 60 -5.12 2.54 1.55
CA CYS A 60 -4.54 2.71 2.89
C CYS A 60 -4.86 1.53 3.82
N GLY A 61 -5.80 0.66 3.43
CA GLY A 61 -6.19 -0.54 4.15
C GLY A 61 -7.10 -0.31 5.36
N SER A 62 -7.32 0.93 5.79
CA SER A 62 -8.22 1.20 6.93
C SER A 62 -9.70 0.97 6.63
N ARG A 63 -10.10 1.03 5.36
CA ARG A 63 -11.48 0.76 4.89
C ARG A 63 -12.55 1.36 5.80
N CYS A 64 -12.41 2.66 6.09
CA CYS A 64 -13.22 3.35 7.08
C CYS A 64 -14.68 3.42 6.67
N ALA A 65 -15.56 3.17 7.63
CA ALA A 65 -16.99 3.32 7.46
C ALA A 65 -17.37 4.79 7.29
N LEU A 66 -18.30 5.03 6.40
CA LEU A 66 -18.88 6.34 6.08
C LEU A 66 -20.40 6.27 6.23
N ARG A 67 -20.99 7.34 6.74
CA ARG A 67 -22.44 7.56 6.76
C ARG A 67 -22.74 8.70 5.79
N LEU A 68 -23.37 8.36 4.69
CA LEU A 68 -23.60 9.25 3.57
C LEU A 68 -25.05 9.76 3.62
N HIS A 69 -25.21 11.03 3.84
CA HIS A 69 -26.49 11.71 3.82
C HIS A 69 -26.89 12.01 2.37
N VAL A 70 -28.01 11.46 1.95
CA VAL A 70 -28.49 11.55 0.57
C VAL A 70 -29.83 12.25 0.54
N LYS A 71 -29.92 13.32 -0.26
CA LYS A 71 -31.15 14.06 -0.52
C LYS A 71 -31.24 14.34 -2.02
N ASP A 72 -32.39 14.12 -2.60
CA ASP A 72 -32.67 14.38 -4.01
C ASP A 72 -31.64 13.70 -4.96
N ASN A 73 -31.28 12.45 -4.63
CA ASN A 73 -30.28 11.63 -5.36
C ASN A 73 -28.85 12.22 -5.35
N GLU A 74 -28.51 13.04 -4.36
CA GLU A 74 -27.19 13.60 -4.18
C GLU A 74 -26.68 13.44 -2.76
N VAL A 75 -25.38 13.16 -2.60
CA VAL A 75 -24.71 13.10 -1.30
C VAL A 75 -24.46 14.53 -0.82
N THR A 76 -25.19 14.95 0.21
CA THR A 76 -25.15 16.32 0.78
C THR A 76 -24.11 16.43 1.88
N TRP A 77 -23.94 15.38 2.70
CA TRP A 77 -23.04 15.37 3.84
C TRP A 77 -22.40 13.97 4.04
N VAL A 78 -21.23 13.94 4.66
CA VAL A 78 -20.52 12.70 4.99
C VAL A 78 -20.09 12.73 6.45
N GLU A 79 -20.62 11.78 7.21
CA GLU A 79 -20.18 11.49 8.57
C GLU A 79 -19.28 10.24 8.59
N THR A 80 -18.67 10.00 9.72
CA THR A 80 -17.92 8.77 9.98
C THR A 80 -18.79 7.79 10.79
N ASP A 81 -18.22 6.65 11.15
CA ASP A 81 -18.84 5.69 12.06
C ASP A 81 -19.23 6.35 13.38
N ASN A 82 -20.47 6.14 13.81
CA ASN A 82 -21.03 6.63 15.07
C ASN A 82 -21.48 5.48 15.98
N THR A 83 -21.08 4.25 15.68
CA THR A 83 -21.44 3.04 16.46
C THR A 83 -20.26 2.58 17.32
N GLY A 84 -20.56 1.84 18.38
CA GLY A 84 -19.55 1.29 19.26
C GLY A 84 -19.11 2.23 20.40
N SER A 85 -18.05 1.81 21.08
CA SER A 85 -17.42 2.51 22.22
C SER A 85 -15.92 2.70 21.95
N ASP A 86 -15.14 3.23 22.89
CA ASP A 86 -13.68 3.33 22.79
C ASP A 86 -12.94 2.10 23.35
N GLU A 87 -13.58 0.92 23.34
CA GLU A 87 -13.00 -0.34 23.79
C GLU A 87 -12.36 -1.12 22.64
N TYR A 88 -11.36 -1.94 22.93
CA TYR A 88 -10.80 -2.87 21.97
C TYR A 88 -11.87 -3.79 21.39
N GLY A 89 -11.92 -3.85 20.06
CA GLY A 89 -12.86 -4.69 19.33
C GLY A 89 -14.24 -4.11 19.09
N ASN A 90 -14.54 -2.91 19.63
CA ASN A 90 -15.82 -2.21 19.42
C ASN A 90 -15.67 -0.71 19.22
N HIS A 91 -14.48 -0.20 18.96
CA HIS A 91 -14.26 1.24 18.80
C HIS A 91 -14.79 1.77 17.46
N GLN A 92 -15.00 3.09 17.40
CA GLN A 92 -15.46 3.75 16.18
C GLN A 92 -14.39 3.76 15.09
N VAL A 93 -14.79 3.38 13.88
CA VAL A 93 -13.93 3.44 12.69
C VAL A 93 -14.03 4.83 12.06
N ARG A 94 -13.26 5.77 12.57
CA ARG A 94 -13.33 7.19 12.19
C ARG A 94 -12.57 7.44 10.90
N ALA A 95 -13.27 7.87 9.84
CA ALA A 95 -12.67 8.24 8.59
C ALA A 95 -11.86 9.55 8.69
N CYS A 96 -10.69 9.55 8.08
CA CYS A 96 -9.88 10.75 7.91
C CYS A 96 -10.46 11.71 6.85
N LEU A 97 -9.79 12.85 6.63
CA LEU A 97 -10.22 13.86 5.67
C LEU A 97 -10.41 13.31 4.24
N ARG A 98 -9.60 12.33 3.82
CA ARG A 98 -9.74 11.65 2.51
C ARG A 98 -11.12 10.99 2.37
N GLY A 99 -11.49 10.08 3.30
CA GLY A 99 -12.79 9.42 3.26
C GLY A 99 -13.96 10.39 3.36
N ARG A 100 -13.85 11.41 4.22
CA ARG A 100 -14.89 12.45 4.35
C ARG A 100 -15.05 13.31 3.09
N SER A 101 -14.05 13.35 2.22
CA SER A 101 -14.08 14.08 0.95
C SER A 101 -14.72 13.29 -0.20
N ILE A 102 -15.24 12.07 0.05
CA ILE A 102 -15.82 11.22 -1.00
C ILE A 102 -16.96 11.89 -1.76
N ARG A 103 -17.74 12.76 -1.10
CA ARG A 103 -18.78 13.57 -1.73
C ARG A 103 -18.25 14.37 -2.92
N ARG A 104 -17.05 14.96 -2.76
CA ARG A 104 -16.39 15.73 -3.83
C ARG A 104 -15.91 14.83 -4.97
N ARG A 105 -15.57 13.57 -4.67
CA ARG A 105 -15.26 12.57 -5.71
C ARG A 105 -16.50 12.15 -6.51
N ILE A 106 -17.61 11.84 -5.82
CA ILE A 106 -18.86 11.41 -6.46
C ILE A 106 -19.34 12.45 -7.47
N ASN A 107 -19.32 13.72 -7.08
CA ASN A 107 -19.83 14.84 -7.88
C ASN A 107 -18.72 15.65 -8.59
N HIS A 108 -17.53 15.04 -8.77
CA HIS A 108 -16.41 15.75 -9.40
C HIS A 108 -16.68 16.00 -10.88
N PRO A 109 -16.39 17.20 -11.43
CA PRO A 109 -16.65 17.51 -12.85
C PRO A 109 -15.84 16.62 -13.81
N ASP A 110 -14.66 16.14 -13.40
CA ASP A 110 -13.79 15.30 -14.24
C ASP A 110 -14.16 13.80 -14.17
N ARG A 111 -15.34 13.45 -13.61
CA ARG A 111 -15.83 12.07 -13.64
C ARG A 111 -16.05 11.61 -15.08
N LEU A 112 -15.56 10.40 -15.38
CA LEU A 112 -15.90 9.72 -16.63
C LEU A 112 -17.39 9.34 -16.63
N ASN A 113 -18.11 9.70 -17.70
CA ASN A 113 -19.54 9.56 -17.78
C ASN A 113 -20.00 8.65 -18.91
N TYR A 114 -19.18 8.48 -19.93
CA TYR A 114 -19.50 7.79 -21.18
C TYR A 114 -18.34 6.93 -21.64
N PRO A 115 -18.57 5.83 -22.37
CA PRO A 115 -17.50 5.14 -23.07
C PRO A 115 -16.84 6.06 -24.10
N MET A 116 -15.54 5.96 -24.22
CA MET A 116 -14.75 6.82 -25.10
C MET A 116 -13.70 6.02 -25.85
N LYS A 117 -13.38 6.49 -27.06
CA LYS A 117 -12.33 5.97 -27.92
C LYS A 117 -11.28 7.05 -28.16
N ARG A 118 -10.03 6.67 -28.13
CA ARG A 118 -8.91 7.58 -28.41
C ARG A 118 -8.93 8.06 -29.87
N VAL A 119 -8.70 9.35 -30.08
CA VAL A 119 -8.60 10.00 -31.40
C VAL A 119 -7.25 10.67 -31.65
N GLY A 120 -6.38 10.77 -30.62
CA GLY A 120 -5.01 11.28 -30.71
C GLY A 120 -3.99 10.20 -30.44
N LYS A 121 -2.74 10.59 -30.17
CA LYS A 121 -1.68 9.69 -29.71
C LYS A 121 -1.93 9.31 -28.24
N ARG A 122 -1.46 8.13 -27.83
CA ARG A 122 -1.46 7.73 -26.43
C ARG A 122 -0.68 8.75 -25.59
N GLY A 123 -1.27 9.16 -24.47
CA GLY A 123 -0.71 10.18 -23.59
C GLY A 123 -1.26 11.58 -23.82
N GLU A 124 -1.85 11.90 -24.97
CA GLU A 124 -2.44 13.23 -25.24
C GLU A 124 -3.78 13.46 -24.52
N GLY A 125 -4.49 12.39 -24.15
CA GLY A 125 -5.79 12.48 -23.49
C GLY A 125 -6.92 12.98 -24.39
N LYS A 126 -6.82 12.77 -25.70
CA LYS A 126 -7.83 13.13 -26.69
C LYS A 126 -8.75 11.96 -26.99
N PHE A 127 -10.04 12.13 -26.70
CA PHE A 127 -11.05 11.09 -26.83
C PHE A 127 -12.31 11.62 -27.47
N GLU A 128 -13.05 10.73 -28.16
CA GLU A 128 -14.42 10.96 -28.59
C GLU A 128 -15.36 9.97 -27.88
N ARG A 129 -16.59 10.42 -27.62
CA ARG A 129 -17.64 9.56 -27.05
C ARG A 129 -18.10 8.54 -28.08
N ILE A 130 -18.24 7.29 -27.66
CA ILE A 130 -18.81 6.18 -28.43
C ILE A 130 -19.95 5.52 -27.67
N SER A 131 -20.70 4.61 -28.31
CA SER A 131 -21.69 3.79 -27.63
C SER A 131 -21.04 2.66 -26.83
N TRP A 132 -21.76 2.10 -25.86
CA TRP A 132 -21.33 0.88 -25.17
C TRP A 132 -21.15 -0.29 -26.16
N ASP A 133 -22.04 -0.45 -27.13
CA ASP A 133 -21.92 -1.53 -28.11
C ASP A 133 -20.64 -1.38 -28.95
N GLU A 134 -20.33 -0.21 -29.45
CA GLU A 134 -19.08 0.04 -30.18
C GLU A 134 -17.85 -0.24 -29.30
N ALA A 135 -17.84 0.21 -28.05
CA ALA A 135 -16.74 -0.02 -27.13
C ALA A 135 -16.53 -1.53 -26.85
N LEU A 136 -17.61 -2.23 -26.52
CA LEU A 136 -17.57 -3.65 -26.16
C LEU A 136 -17.24 -4.54 -27.36
N ASP A 137 -17.76 -4.23 -28.56
CA ASP A 137 -17.45 -4.93 -29.80
C ASP A 137 -15.97 -4.74 -30.17
N THR A 138 -15.45 -3.53 -30.04
CA THR A 138 -14.03 -3.21 -30.28
C THR A 138 -13.12 -3.99 -29.34
N ILE A 139 -13.44 -4.02 -28.04
CA ILE A 139 -12.68 -4.76 -27.03
C ILE A 139 -12.68 -6.25 -27.33
N ALA A 140 -13.85 -6.84 -27.54
CA ALA A 140 -13.99 -8.27 -27.80
C ALA A 140 -13.28 -8.70 -29.09
N SER A 141 -13.41 -7.92 -30.16
CA SER A 141 -12.75 -8.20 -31.45
C SER A 141 -11.23 -8.11 -31.33
N SER A 142 -10.71 -7.10 -30.63
CA SER A 142 -9.27 -6.94 -30.40
C SER A 142 -8.72 -8.07 -29.51
N LEU A 143 -9.47 -8.46 -28.48
CA LEU A 143 -9.06 -9.57 -27.61
C LEU A 143 -9.01 -10.91 -28.37
N LYS A 144 -10.03 -11.19 -29.20
CA LYS A 144 -10.04 -12.39 -30.07
C LYS A 144 -8.84 -12.39 -31.01
N LYS A 145 -8.59 -11.29 -31.69
CA LYS A 145 -7.43 -11.13 -32.61
C LYS A 145 -6.11 -11.37 -31.89
N THR A 146 -5.94 -10.79 -30.68
CA THR A 146 -4.71 -10.97 -29.89
C THR A 146 -4.50 -12.43 -29.50
N VAL A 147 -5.55 -13.10 -29.03
CA VAL A 147 -5.47 -14.51 -28.63
C VAL A 147 -5.21 -15.42 -29.82
N GLU A 148 -5.83 -15.16 -30.99
CA GLU A 148 -5.60 -15.92 -32.24
C GLU A 148 -4.17 -15.78 -32.77
N GLN A 149 -3.60 -14.56 -32.68
CA GLN A 149 -2.27 -14.30 -33.22
C GLN A 149 -1.12 -14.68 -32.27
N TYR A 150 -1.29 -14.43 -30.98
CA TYR A 150 -0.20 -14.51 -29.99
C TYR A 150 -0.47 -15.48 -28.84
N GLY A 151 -1.72 -15.95 -28.69
CA GLY A 151 -2.14 -16.73 -27.53
C GLY A 151 -2.45 -15.87 -26.29
N ASN A 152 -2.98 -16.52 -25.26
CA ASN A 152 -3.43 -15.88 -24.03
C ASN A 152 -2.27 -15.31 -23.20
N GLU A 153 -1.04 -15.76 -23.37
CA GLU A 153 0.16 -15.20 -22.71
C GLU A 153 0.43 -13.74 -23.13
N ALA A 154 -0.07 -13.31 -24.31
CA ALA A 154 0.05 -11.92 -24.76
C ALA A 154 -0.96 -10.96 -24.12
N VAL A 155 -1.89 -11.45 -23.29
CA VAL A 155 -2.88 -10.65 -22.56
C VAL A 155 -2.42 -10.45 -21.13
N TYR A 156 -2.38 -9.21 -20.69
CA TYR A 156 -1.95 -8.85 -19.34
C TYR A 156 -3.01 -8.02 -18.62
N ILE A 157 -3.21 -8.34 -17.33
CA ILE A 157 -4.03 -7.54 -16.44
C ILE A 157 -3.10 -6.68 -15.61
N GLN A 158 -3.14 -5.38 -15.81
CA GLN A 158 -2.24 -4.44 -15.13
C GLN A 158 -2.42 -4.49 -13.61
N TYR A 159 -1.31 -4.33 -12.89
CA TYR A 159 -1.34 -4.22 -11.43
C TYR A 159 -2.30 -3.11 -10.98
N SER A 160 -3.13 -3.39 -10.03
CA SER A 160 -4.05 -2.43 -9.44
C SER A 160 -4.32 -2.73 -7.98
N SER A 161 -4.44 -1.66 -7.20
CA SER A 161 -4.86 -1.66 -5.80
C SER A 161 -5.71 -0.43 -5.48
N GLY A 162 -6.35 0.16 -6.46
CA GLY A 162 -7.24 1.32 -6.29
C GLY A 162 -8.50 0.96 -5.49
N ILE A 163 -9.00 -0.27 -5.62
CA ILE A 163 -10.11 -0.82 -4.85
C ILE A 163 -9.64 -2.09 -4.14
N VAL A 164 -9.48 -2.03 -2.82
CA VAL A 164 -8.88 -3.12 -2.03
C VAL A 164 -9.87 -3.95 -1.21
N GLY A 165 -11.13 -3.63 -1.24
CA GLY A 165 -12.19 -4.36 -0.52
C GLY A 165 -13.22 -4.94 -1.46
N GLY A 166 -14.19 -5.66 -0.90
CA GLY A 166 -15.37 -6.12 -1.58
C GLY A 166 -15.34 -7.54 -2.10
N ASN A 167 -16.56 -8.11 -2.19
CA ASN A 167 -16.79 -9.42 -2.80
C ASN A 167 -16.65 -9.36 -4.31
N MET A 168 -17.14 -8.27 -4.94
CA MET A 168 -17.30 -8.12 -6.39
C MET A 168 -16.37 -7.07 -7.01
N THR A 169 -16.10 -5.96 -6.32
CA THR A 169 -15.46 -4.76 -6.88
C THR A 169 -13.94 -4.70 -6.75
N ARG A 170 -13.32 -5.69 -6.14
CA ARG A 170 -11.87 -5.70 -5.94
C ARG A 170 -11.09 -5.60 -7.25
N SER A 171 -10.09 -4.72 -7.31
CA SER A 171 -9.30 -4.46 -8.52
C SER A 171 -7.98 -5.26 -8.62
N SER A 172 -7.59 -5.98 -7.57
CA SER A 172 -6.35 -6.79 -7.59
C SER A 172 -6.29 -7.72 -8.79
N PRO A 173 -5.20 -7.75 -9.57
CA PRO A 173 -5.09 -8.54 -10.78
C PRO A 173 -5.18 -10.06 -10.56
N SER A 174 -4.95 -10.52 -9.34
CA SER A 174 -5.08 -11.94 -8.96
C SER A 174 -6.48 -12.34 -8.46
N ALA A 175 -7.37 -11.37 -8.22
CA ALA A 175 -8.67 -11.62 -7.56
C ALA A 175 -9.78 -10.69 -8.05
N SER A 176 -9.65 -10.09 -9.22
CA SER A 176 -10.65 -9.21 -9.84
C SER A 176 -11.61 -9.97 -10.76
N ALA A 177 -12.75 -9.36 -11.05
CA ALA A 177 -13.66 -9.87 -12.08
C ALA A 177 -12.99 -9.94 -13.46
N VAL A 178 -12.04 -9.06 -13.77
CA VAL A 178 -11.24 -9.13 -15.01
C VAL A 178 -10.43 -10.43 -15.06
N LYS A 179 -9.83 -10.84 -13.94
CA LYS A 179 -9.11 -12.12 -13.87
C LYS A 179 -10.03 -13.32 -14.11
N ARG A 180 -11.23 -13.28 -13.52
CA ARG A 180 -12.25 -14.31 -13.77
C ARG A 180 -12.63 -14.38 -15.26
N LEU A 181 -12.90 -13.24 -15.90
CA LEU A 181 -13.21 -13.19 -17.32
C LEU A 181 -12.11 -13.84 -18.17
N MET A 182 -10.88 -13.43 -17.94
CA MET A 182 -9.73 -13.98 -18.69
C MET A 182 -9.56 -15.49 -18.47
N ASN A 183 -9.74 -15.97 -17.24
CA ASN A 183 -9.65 -17.39 -16.95
C ASN A 183 -10.81 -18.20 -17.58
N CYS A 184 -11.98 -17.58 -17.77
CA CYS A 184 -13.06 -18.17 -18.58
C CYS A 184 -12.73 -18.21 -20.10
N TYR A 185 -11.81 -17.36 -20.57
CA TYR A 185 -11.42 -17.21 -21.98
C TYR A 185 -10.01 -17.72 -22.29
N GLY A 186 -9.51 -18.70 -21.53
CA GLY A 186 -8.20 -19.32 -21.78
C GLY A 186 -7.05 -18.74 -20.98
N GLY A 187 -7.31 -17.78 -20.10
CA GLY A 187 -6.30 -17.23 -19.18
C GLY A 187 -5.61 -15.96 -19.65
N SER A 188 -4.58 -15.58 -18.95
CA SER A 188 -3.74 -14.41 -19.22
C SER A 188 -2.37 -14.59 -18.55
N LEU A 189 -1.36 -13.88 -19.00
CA LEU A 189 -0.04 -13.83 -18.33
C LEU A 189 -0.24 -13.47 -16.85
N ASN A 190 0.31 -14.29 -15.96
CA ASN A 190 0.24 -14.04 -14.53
C ASN A 190 1.29 -13.02 -14.10
N GLN A 191 1.10 -12.49 -12.90
CA GLN A 191 2.08 -11.66 -12.23
C GLN A 191 2.27 -12.08 -10.78
N TYR A 192 3.45 -11.79 -10.24
CA TYR A 192 3.77 -11.94 -8.83
C TYR A 192 4.33 -10.63 -8.27
N GLY A 193 4.45 -10.57 -6.94
CA GLY A 193 4.90 -9.37 -6.24
C GLY A 193 3.84 -8.28 -6.16
N SER A 194 4.27 -7.12 -5.75
CA SER A 194 3.46 -5.90 -5.67
C SER A 194 4.37 -4.67 -5.69
N TYR A 195 3.85 -3.52 -6.09
CA TYR A 195 4.60 -2.26 -5.97
C TYR A 195 4.89 -1.86 -4.52
N SER A 196 4.19 -2.46 -3.56
CA SER A 196 4.27 -2.07 -2.15
C SER A 196 5.22 -2.92 -1.32
N THR A 197 5.25 -4.25 -1.55
CA THR A 197 5.80 -5.22 -0.59
C THR A 197 6.53 -6.39 -1.24
N ALA A 198 6.92 -6.28 -2.51
CA ALA A 198 7.52 -7.40 -3.23
C ALA A 198 8.76 -7.95 -2.50
N GLN A 199 9.65 -7.07 -2.03
CA GLN A 199 10.92 -7.45 -1.43
C GLN A 199 10.72 -8.18 -0.10
N ILE A 200 9.97 -7.62 0.85
CA ILE A 200 9.74 -8.26 2.16
C ILE A 200 8.93 -9.55 2.02
N SER A 201 7.91 -9.56 1.14
CA SER A 201 7.07 -10.75 0.91
C SER A 201 7.83 -11.88 0.25
N CYS A 202 8.85 -11.57 -0.54
CA CYS A 202 9.75 -12.55 -1.14
C CYS A 202 10.80 -13.03 -0.14
N ALA A 203 11.40 -12.12 0.65
CA ALA A 203 12.56 -12.40 1.48
C ALA A 203 12.23 -13.15 2.80
N MET A 204 11.18 -12.72 3.51
CA MET A 204 10.86 -13.27 4.84
C MET A 204 10.54 -14.79 4.84
N PRO A 205 9.92 -15.37 3.79
CA PRO A 205 9.76 -16.82 3.70
C PRO A 205 11.06 -17.61 3.66
N TYR A 206 12.19 -17.01 3.25
CA TYR A 206 13.49 -17.67 3.35
C TYR A 206 14.02 -17.75 4.79
N THR A 207 13.48 -16.94 5.69
CA THR A 207 13.84 -16.94 7.11
C THR A 207 12.84 -17.73 7.96
N TYR A 208 11.53 -17.47 7.79
CA TYR A 208 10.47 -18.02 8.64
C TYR A 208 9.50 -18.97 7.93
N GLY A 209 9.58 -19.09 6.60
CA GLY A 209 8.55 -19.79 5.81
C GLY A 209 7.28 -18.96 5.58
N SER A 210 7.15 -17.79 6.22
CA SER A 210 6.06 -16.82 6.08
C SER A 210 6.52 -15.42 6.48
N ASN A 211 5.60 -14.45 6.43
CA ASN A 211 5.88 -13.05 6.79
C ASN A 211 4.82 -12.55 7.80
N ASP A 212 4.86 -13.11 9.01
CA ASP A 212 3.90 -12.83 10.08
C ASP A 212 4.56 -12.05 11.22
N GLY A 213 3.82 -11.12 11.81
CA GLY A 213 4.20 -10.36 13.00
C GLY A 213 3.12 -10.43 14.08
N ASN A 214 3.48 -10.08 15.32
CA ASN A 214 2.52 -10.00 16.42
C ASN A 214 1.50 -8.89 16.16
N SER A 215 0.31 -8.98 16.74
CA SER A 215 -0.68 -7.92 16.65
C SER A 215 -0.20 -6.64 17.34
N THR A 216 -0.64 -5.48 16.85
CA THR A 216 -0.32 -4.17 17.47
C THR A 216 -0.75 -4.11 18.94
N THR A 217 -1.85 -4.76 19.29
CA THR A 217 -2.35 -4.77 20.66
C THR A 217 -1.45 -5.56 21.62
N ASP A 218 -0.62 -6.47 21.13
CA ASP A 218 0.33 -7.21 21.93
C ASP A 218 1.48 -6.33 22.49
N ILE A 219 1.63 -5.12 21.99
CA ILE A 219 2.54 -4.09 22.53
C ILE A 219 2.21 -3.77 23.99
N GLU A 220 1.00 -4.03 24.47
CA GLU A 220 0.66 -3.88 25.89
C GLU A 220 1.48 -4.78 26.83
N ASN A 221 2.12 -5.81 26.29
CA ASN A 221 3.01 -6.75 27.01
C ASN A 221 4.50 -6.43 26.78
N SER A 222 4.83 -5.39 26.03
CA SER A 222 6.21 -5.03 25.64
C SER A 222 6.87 -4.08 26.64
N LYS A 223 8.20 -4.11 26.73
CA LYS A 223 9.00 -3.14 27.48
C LYS A 223 9.67 -2.10 26.56
N LEU A 224 9.87 -2.46 25.30
CA LEU A 224 10.49 -1.62 24.28
C LEU A 224 9.77 -1.85 22.96
N VAL A 225 9.56 -0.75 22.21
CA VAL A 225 9.06 -0.77 20.82
C VAL A 225 10.10 -0.12 19.93
N VAL A 226 10.59 -0.81 18.90
CA VAL A 226 11.52 -0.28 17.90
C VAL A 226 10.86 -0.38 16.52
N MET A 227 10.73 0.75 15.84
CA MET A 227 10.06 0.84 14.55
C MET A 227 11.04 1.28 13.46
N PHE A 228 11.27 0.41 12.49
CA PHE A 228 12.07 0.70 11.29
C PHE A 228 11.15 1.14 10.14
N GLY A 229 11.21 2.40 9.74
CA GLY A 229 10.44 2.92 8.60
C GLY A 229 8.94 2.61 8.67
N ASN A 230 8.37 2.54 9.86
CA ASN A 230 6.96 2.26 10.09
C ASN A 230 6.23 3.53 10.55
N ASN A 231 5.27 4.00 9.75
CA ASN A 231 4.60 5.28 9.94
C ASN A 231 3.07 5.16 9.80
N PRO A 232 2.38 4.46 10.71
CA PRO A 232 0.94 4.29 10.64
C PRO A 232 0.14 5.59 10.71
N ALA A 233 0.62 6.63 11.40
CA ALA A 233 -0.09 7.90 11.54
C ALA A 233 -0.28 8.66 10.22
N GLU A 234 0.58 8.46 9.23
CA GLU A 234 0.43 9.04 7.89
C GLU A 234 -0.13 8.04 6.88
N THR A 235 0.28 6.79 6.94
CA THR A 235 -0.13 5.75 5.98
C THR A 235 -1.57 5.30 6.22
N ARG A 236 -1.99 5.26 7.49
CA ARG A 236 -3.31 4.79 7.94
C ARG A 236 -3.96 5.78 8.89
N MET A 237 -4.27 6.96 8.38
CA MET A 237 -4.78 8.13 9.14
C MET A 237 -6.14 7.91 9.82
N SER A 238 -6.76 6.76 9.68
CA SER A 238 -8.03 6.44 10.33
C SER A 238 -7.92 6.52 11.85
N GLY A 239 -8.88 7.17 12.48
CA GLY A 239 -8.99 7.23 13.93
C GLY A 239 -9.44 5.92 14.59
N GLY A 240 -9.65 4.86 13.83
CA GLY A 240 -10.00 3.53 14.32
C GLY A 240 -9.02 2.45 13.89
N GLY A 241 -7.83 2.88 13.44
CA GLY A 241 -6.83 1.98 12.91
C GLY A 241 -5.65 1.74 13.84
N ILE A 242 -4.54 1.33 13.24
CA ILE A 242 -3.32 0.90 13.94
C ILE A 242 -2.76 1.96 14.89
N THR A 243 -2.80 3.24 14.51
CA THR A 243 -2.29 4.33 15.38
C THR A 243 -3.03 4.40 16.71
N TYR A 244 -4.36 4.30 16.69
CA TYR A 244 -5.17 4.27 17.93
C TYR A 244 -4.76 3.09 18.82
N LEU A 245 -4.61 1.90 18.22
CA LEU A 245 -4.24 0.71 18.99
C LEU A 245 -2.80 0.75 19.51
N LEU A 246 -1.88 1.31 18.73
CA LEU A 246 -0.49 1.54 19.15
C LEU A 246 -0.43 2.42 20.40
N GLU A 247 -1.09 3.57 20.38
CA GLU A 247 -1.11 4.49 21.51
C GLU A 247 -1.77 3.85 22.75
N LYS A 248 -2.91 3.20 22.56
CA LYS A 248 -3.65 2.54 23.66
C LYS A 248 -2.85 1.37 24.26
N ALA A 249 -2.14 0.61 23.46
CA ALA A 249 -1.28 -0.48 23.94
C ALA A 249 -0.06 0.06 24.70
N ARG A 250 0.54 1.17 24.21
CA ARG A 250 1.68 1.83 24.89
C ARG A 250 1.27 2.48 26.22
N GLU A 251 0.08 3.07 26.29
CA GLU A 251 -0.45 3.60 27.56
C GLU A 251 -0.52 2.50 28.63
N LYS A 252 -0.87 1.28 28.25
CA LYS A 252 -0.94 0.15 29.19
C LYS A 252 0.44 -0.39 29.58
N SER A 253 1.35 -0.54 28.63
CA SER A 253 2.69 -1.11 28.88
C SER A 253 3.71 -0.09 29.40
N ASN A 254 3.49 1.19 29.15
CA ASN A 254 4.47 2.26 29.32
C ASN A 254 5.80 1.95 28.57
N ALA A 255 5.73 1.24 27.45
CA ALA A 255 6.88 0.85 26.67
C ALA A 255 7.53 2.06 26.00
N LYS A 256 8.85 2.17 26.12
CA LYS A 256 9.65 3.14 25.35
C LYS A 256 9.50 2.86 23.86
N MET A 257 9.36 3.92 23.03
CA MET A 257 9.29 3.82 21.58
C MET A 257 10.45 4.54 20.90
N ILE A 258 11.21 3.81 20.08
CA ILE A 258 12.30 4.31 19.26
C ILE A 258 11.89 4.19 17.79
N VAL A 259 11.95 5.31 17.05
CA VAL A 259 11.61 5.38 15.64
C VAL A 259 12.87 5.61 14.81
N ILE A 260 13.14 4.72 13.87
CA ILE A 260 14.26 4.77 12.94
C ILE A 260 13.71 5.07 11.55
N ASP A 261 13.94 6.27 11.05
CA ASP A 261 13.37 6.73 9.77
C ASP A 261 14.18 7.93 9.25
N PRO A 262 14.44 8.06 7.95
CA PRO A 262 15.12 9.22 7.37
C PRO A 262 14.41 10.55 7.64
N ARG A 263 13.12 10.50 7.94
CA ARG A 263 12.24 11.63 8.17
C ARG A 263 11.62 11.58 9.57
N TYR A 264 11.53 12.71 10.24
CA TYR A 264 10.73 12.86 11.46
C TYR A 264 9.24 12.82 11.09
N THR A 265 8.65 11.64 11.21
CA THR A 265 7.29 11.31 10.75
C THR A 265 6.21 11.75 11.74
N ASP A 266 4.95 11.72 11.33
CA ASP A 266 3.84 11.98 12.25
C ASP A 266 3.62 10.84 13.27
N THR A 267 4.12 9.65 13.01
CA THR A 267 4.16 8.57 14.02
C THR A 267 5.18 8.87 15.11
N ALA A 268 6.32 9.42 14.75
CA ALA A 268 7.31 9.89 15.70
C ALA A 268 6.81 11.14 16.44
N ALA A 269 6.35 12.16 15.73
CA ALA A 269 6.10 13.50 16.24
C ALA A 269 5.26 13.55 17.54
N GLY A 270 5.95 13.80 18.64
CA GLY A 270 5.37 13.93 19.99
C GLY A 270 4.92 12.61 20.64
N ARG A 271 5.31 11.46 20.07
CA ARG A 271 4.98 10.12 20.61
C ARG A 271 6.20 9.27 20.89
N GLU A 272 7.33 9.55 20.21
CA GLU A 272 8.58 8.82 20.38
C GLU A 272 9.30 9.24 21.66
N ASP A 273 10.04 8.30 22.23
CA ASP A 273 11.06 8.58 23.23
C ASP A 273 12.38 8.93 22.56
N GLU A 274 12.60 8.42 21.35
CA GLU A 274 13.79 8.69 20.55
C GLU A 274 13.53 8.56 19.06
N TRP A 275 14.01 9.52 18.25
CA TRP A 275 14.09 9.40 16.80
C TRP A 275 15.55 9.27 16.37
N LEU A 276 15.84 8.24 15.57
CA LEU A 276 17.14 8.01 14.97
C LEU A 276 17.03 8.23 13.47
N PRO A 277 17.46 9.37 12.94
CA PRO A 277 17.53 9.59 11.50
C PRO A 277 18.59 8.69 10.86
N ILE A 278 18.23 8.02 9.77
CA ILE A 278 19.08 7.07 9.07
C ILE A 278 19.16 7.39 7.59
N ARG A 279 20.31 7.19 6.94
CA ARG A 279 20.40 7.27 5.48
C ARG A 279 19.57 6.19 4.83
N PRO A 280 18.78 6.50 3.78
CA PRO A 280 17.98 5.50 3.05
C PRO A 280 18.86 4.35 2.53
N GLY A 281 18.34 3.12 2.68
CA GLY A 281 19.00 1.90 2.20
C GLY A 281 20.14 1.38 3.08
N THR A 282 20.28 1.87 4.30
CA THR A 282 21.39 1.49 5.20
C THR A 282 20.95 0.79 6.50
N ASP A 283 19.66 0.45 6.63
CA ASP A 283 19.12 -0.20 7.84
C ASP A 283 19.84 -1.53 8.16
N ALA A 284 20.21 -2.31 7.15
CA ALA A 284 20.96 -3.56 7.36
C ALA A 284 22.34 -3.33 7.95
N ALA A 285 23.00 -2.21 7.65
CA ALA A 285 24.27 -1.83 8.27
C ALA A 285 24.09 -1.44 9.76
N LEU A 286 22.99 -0.73 10.07
CA LEU A 286 22.66 -0.44 11.46
C LEU A 286 22.44 -1.72 12.26
N VAL A 287 21.68 -2.67 11.70
CA VAL A 287 21.45 -3.97 12.34
C VAL A 287 22.76 -4.72 12.57
N ALA A 288 23.67 -4.73 11.59
CA ALA A 288 24.95 -5.40 11.74
C ALA A 288 25.80 -4.77 12.86
N GLY A 289 25.84 -3.43 12.96
CA GLY A 289 26.51 -2.73 14.07
C GLY A 289 25.89 -3.03 15.44
N ILE A 290 24.57 -3.12 15.53
CA ILE A 290 23.86 -3.54 16.74
C ILE A 290 24.20 -4.99 17.07
N ALA A 291 24.20 -5.89 16.11
CA ALA A 291 24.53 -7.30 16.30
C ALA A 291 25.97 -7.50 16.82
N TRP A 292 26.91 -6.68 16.33
CA TRP A 292 28.28 -6.69 16.83
C TRP A 292 28.34 -6.41 18.35
N VAL A 293 27.61 -5.42 18.83
CA VAL A 293 27.53 -5.09 20.27
C VAL A 293 26.87 -6.23 21.05
N LEU A 294 25.73 -6.75 20.53
CA LEU A 294 25.00 -7.85 21.18
C LEU A 294 25.89 -9.08 21.37
N ILE A 295 26.68 -9.44 20.35
CA ILE A 295 27.58 -10.58 20.40
C ILE A 295 28.74 -10.33 21.38
N ASN A 296 29.43 -9.19 21.28
CA ASN A 296 30.60 -8.89 22.11
C ASN A 296 30.27 -8.63 23.59
N GLU A 297 29.06 -8.16 23.89
CA GLU A 297 28.61 -7.92 25.27
C GLU A 297 27.76 -9.08 25.83
N ASN A 298 27.72 -10.23 25.16
CA ASN A 298 26.96 -11.43 25.56
C ASN A 298 25.45 -11.15 25.80
N LEU A 299 24.84 -10.33 24.96
CA LEU A 299 23.43 -9.96 25.00
C LEU A 299 22.56 -10.78 24.03
N VAL A 300 23.12 -11.77 23.33
CA VAL A 300 22.39 -12.72 22.49
C VAL A 300 21.76 -13.85 23.35
N ASP A 301 20.62 -14.35 22.91
CA ASP A 301 19.95 -15.52 23.52
C ASP A 301 20.49 -16.80 22.86
N GLN A 302 21.67 -17.24 23.28
CA GLN A 302 22.34 -18.43 22.72
C GLN A 302 21.48 -19.70 22.80
N PRO A 303 20.78 -20.02 23.92
CA PRO A 303 19.88 -21.17 23.97
C PRO A 303 18.76 -21.10 22.92
N PHE A 304 18.21 -19.93 22.62
CA PHE A 304 17.23 -19.74 21.57
C PHE A 304 17.83 -20.02 20.18
N LEU A 305 19.00 -19.46 19.92
CA LEU A 305 19.71 -19.64 18.65
C LEU A 305 20.05 -21.10 18.40
N ASP A 306 20.52 -21.82 19.42
CA ASP A 306 20.88 -23.25 19.34
C ASP A 306 19.66 -24.13 19.04
N LYS A 307 18.52 -23.84 19.67
CA LYS A 307 17.32 -24.66 19.56
C LYS A 307 16.50 -24.39 18.30
N TYR A 308 16.32 -23.09 17.95
CA TYR A 308 15.32 -22.69 16.97
C TYR A 308 15.89 -22.22 15.63
N CYS A 309 17.19 -22.01 15.52
CA CYS A 309 17.81 -21.37 14.36
C CYS A 309 18.82 -22.26 13.63
N VAL A 310 19.06 -21.91 12.37
CA VAL A 310 20.08 -22.49 11.49
C VAL A 310 20.96 -21.36 10.96
N GLY A 311 22.29 -21.51 11.09
CA GLY A 311 23.27 -20.61 10.47
C GLY A 311 23.68 -19.39 11.29
N TYR A 312 23.45 -19.39 12.61
CA TYR A 312 23.97 -18.35 13.48
C TYR A 312 25.48 -18.47 13.69
N ASP A 313 25.97 -19.65 14.03
CA ASP A 313 27.36 -19.99 14.26
C ASP A 313 27.73 -21.32 13.61
N GLU A 314 28.97 -21.78 13.77
CA GLU A 314 29.45 -23.03 13.18
C GLU A 314 28.66 -24.26 13.65
N LYS A 315 28.16 -24.24 14.89
CA LYS A 315 27.37 -25.34 15.47
C LYS A 315 26.03 -25.56 14.74
N THR A 316 25.44 -24.47 14.24
CA THR A 316 24.12 -24.50 13.60
C THR A 316 24.19 -24.29 12.09
N LEU A 317 25.39 -24.15 11.54
CA LEU A 317 25.60 -24.00 10.09
C LEU A 317 25.22 -25.29 9.34
N PRO A 318 24.48 -25.24 8.20
CA PRO A 318 24.24 -26.42 7.40
C PRO A 318 25.55 -27.10 6.96
N ALA A 319 25.56 -28.42 6.92
CA ALA A 319 26.77 -29.21 6.63
C ALA A 319 27.33 -28.98 5.20
N ASP A 320 26.49 -28.58 4.28
CA ASP A 320 26.82 -28.26 2.89
C ASP A 320 27.27 -26.79 2.68
N ALA A 321 27.16 -25.95 3.72
CA ALA A 321 27.60 -24.57 3.65
C ALA A 321 29.12 -24.44 3.81
N PRO A 322 29.76 -23.43 3.18
CA PRO A 322 31.17 -23.13 3.39
C PRO A 322 31.47 -22.82 4.87
N LYS A 323 32.66 -23.19 5.33
CA LYS A 323 33.12 -22.80 6.67
C LYS A 323 33.11 -21.28 6.82
N ASN A 324 32.81 -20.79 8.04
CA ASN A 324 32.71 -19.37 8.38
C ASN A 324 31.66 -18.59 7.58
N SER A 325 30.75 -19.26 6.88
CA SER A 325 29.62 -18.60 6.19
C SER A 325 28.40 -18.39 7.08
N HIS A 326 28.54 -18.48 8.39
CA HIS A 326 27.51 -18.21 9.37
C HIS A 326 27.46 -16.72 9.78
N TYR A 327 26.32 -16.32 10.36
CA TYR A 327 26.06 -14.92 10.68
C TYR A 327 27.05 -14.31 11.67
N LYS A 328 27.44 -15.06 12.71
CA LYS A 328 28.43 -14.61 13.71
C LYS A 328 29.78 -14.28 13.08
N ALA A 329 30.26 -15.11 12.15
CA ALA A 329 31.50 -14.84 11.40
C ALA A 329 31.38 -13.58 10.54
N TYR A 330 30.26 -13.39 9.84
CA TYR A 330 29.98 -12.16 9.09
C TYR A 330 30.07 -10.92 9.96
N ILE A 331 29.46 -10.94 11.15
CA ILE A 331 29.46 -9.79 12.06
C ILE A 331 30.85 -9.50 12.65
N LEU A 332 31.59 -10.54 13.03
CA LEU A 332 32.91 -10.40 13.66
C LEU A 332 34.05 -10.14 12.68
N GLY A 333 33.80 -10.21 11.37
CA GLY A 333 34.82 -10.01 10.33
C GLY A 333 35.64 -11.26 10.07
N GLU A 334 35.14 -12.44 10.40
CA GLU A 334 35.74 -13.76 10.19
C GLU A 334 35.19 -14.44 8.92
N GLY A 335 34.21 -13.81 8.24
CA GLY A 335 33.64 -14.25 6.98
C GLY A 335 34.45 -13.77 5.75
N ASP A 336 33.91 -13.97 4.55
CA ASP A 336 34.58 -13.74 3.28
C ASP A 336 35.05 -12.29 3.05
N ASP A 337 34.36 -11.30 3.62
CA ASP A 337 34.71 -9.89 3.45
C ASP A 337 35.77 -9.37 4.43
N ASN A 338 36.16 -10.19 5.40
CA ASN A 338 37.18 -9.89 6.45
C ASN A 338 36.96 -8.52 7.12
N THR A 339 35.70 -8.10 7.27
CA THR A 339 35.35 -6.77 7.80
C THR A 339 34.46 -6.91 9.01
N ALA A 340 34.93 -6.54 10.21
CA ALA A 340 34.12 -6.50 11.43
C ALA A 340 33.03 -5.40 11.32
N LYS A 341 31.81 -5.75 11.63
CA LYS A 341 30.64 -4.84 11.55
C LYS A 341 30.51 -4.01 12.84
N THR A 342 31.60 -3.29 13.20
CA THR A 342 31.65 -2.50 14.43
C THR A 342 30.64 -1.33 14.40
N PRO A 343 30.27 -0.77 15.56
CA PRO A 343 29.46 0.46 15.58
C PRO A 343 30.08 1.62 14.79
N GLN A 344 31.41 1.71 14.70
CA GLN A 344 32.12 2.70 13.89
C GLN A 344 31.87 2.48 12.39
N TRP A 345 31.99 1.25 11.93
CA TRP A 345 31.67 0.86 10.56
C TRP A 345 30.22 1.21 10.23
N ALA A 346 29.28 0.84 11.10
CA ALA A 346 27.84 1.12 10.90
C ALA A 346 27.55 2.63 10.90
N SER A 347 28.21 3.41 11.79
CA SER A 347 28.05 4.86 11.87
C SER A 347 28.46 5.58 10.58
N GLN A 348 29.55 5.16 9.94
CA GLN A 348 30.02 5.74 8.68
C GLN A 348 28.99 5.55 7.56
N ILE A 349 28.34 4.39 7.51
CA ILE A 349 27.35 4.04 6.50
C ILE A 349 26.00 4.71 6.77
N THR A 350 25.51 4.60 8.01
CA THR A 350 24.15 5.02 8.37
C THR A 350 24.01 6.51 8.69
N GLY A 351 25.09 7.15 9.10
CA GLY A 351 25.10 8.51 9.62
C GLY A 351 24.64 8.62 11.08
N ILE A 352 24.35 7.50 11.75
CA ILE A 352 23.96 7.48 13.16
C ILE A 352 25.23 7.46 14.03
N PRO A 353 25.35 8.33 15.07
CA PRO A 353 26.51 8.36 15.95
C PRO A 353 26.77 7.03 16.65
N VAL A 354 28.04 6.69 16.85
CA VAL A 354 28.50 5.42 17.46
C VAL A 354 27.87 5.14 18.82
N ASP A 355 27.84 6.14 19.68
CA ASP A 355 27.26 6.05 21.02
C ASP A 355 25.76 5.75 21.00
N ARG A 356 25.06 6.26 19.99
CA ARG A 356 23.64 6.00 19.80
C ARG A 356 23.40 4.56 19.32
N ILE A 357 24.25 4.01 18.46
CA ILE A 357 24.20 2.61 18.01
C ILE A 357 24.43 1.67 19.19
N ILE A 358 25.47 1.94 20.01
CA ILE A 358 25.79 1.14 21.20
C ILE A 358 24.64 1.19 22.22
N LYS A 359 24.08 2.38 22.47
CA LYS A 359 22.93 2.54 23.36
C LYS A 359 21.74 1.74 22.89
N LEU A 360 21.36 1.87 21.62
CA LEU A 360 20.24 1.13 21.02
C LEU A 360 20.44 -0.38 21.11
N ALA A 361 21.66 -0.86 20.85
CA ALA A 361 21.98 -2.27 20.95
C ALA A 361 21.78 -2.81 22.38
N ARG A 362 22.24 -2.06 23.39
CA ARG A 362 22.06 -2.43 24.82
C ARG A 362 20.59 -2.40 25.22
N GLU A 363 19.82 -1.42 24.76
CA GLU A 363 18.37 -1.33 25.01
C GLU A 363 17.63 -2.52 24.41
N ILE A 364 17.94 -2.89 23.16
CA ILE A 364 17.36 -4.09 22.51
C ILE A 364 17.78 -5.38 23.21
N GLY A 365 19.05 -5.48 23.61
CA GLY A 365 19.58 -6.69 24.26
C GLY A 365 19.08 -6.93 25.68
N THR A 366 18.66 -5.89 26.39
CA THR A 366 18.23 -5.95 27.79
C THR A 366 16.73 -5.86 27.99
N ALA A 367 16.00 -5.23 27.07
CA ALA A 367 14.54 -5.15 27.12
C ALA A 367 13.91 -6.46 26.65
N LYS A 368 13.26 -7.18 27.55
CA LYS A 368 12.56 -8.40 27.23
C LYS A 368 11.17 -8.41 27.90
N PRO A 369 10.08 -8.48 27.10
CA PRO A 369 10.01 -8.56 25.63
C PRO A 369 10.28 -7.20 24.92
N ALA A 370 10.90 -7.27 23.74
CA ALA A 370 11.05 -6.13 22.83
C ALA A 370 10.24 -6.37 21.55
N TYR A 371 9.38 -5.42 21.21
CA TYR A 371 8.57 -5.39 20.00
C TYR A 371 9.33 -4.65 18.90
N ILE A 372 10.00 -5.40 18.04
CA ILE A 372 10.76 -4.86 16.91
C ILE A 372 9.98 -5.11 15.62
N CYS A 373 9.62 -4.04 14.92
CA CYS A 373 8.88 -4.14 13.67
C CYS A 373 9.47 -3.26 12.57
N GLN A 374 9.18 -3.63 11.34
CA GLN A 374 9.48 -2.82 10.16
C GLN A 374 8.20 -2.50 9.40
N GLY A 375 8.11 -1.25 8.92
CA GLY A 375 7.14 -0.88 7.91
C GLY A 375 7.57 -1.33 6.52
N TRP A 376 6.98 -0.74 5.50
CA TRP A 376 7.35 -1.07 4.12
C TRP A 376 8.37 -0.10 3.51
N GLY A 377 8.81 0.91 4.28
CA GLY A 377 9.84 1.85 3.86
C GLY A 377 11.19 1.18 3.58
N PRO A 378 11.79 0.47 4.55
CA PRO A 378 13.12 -0.12 4.41
C PRO A 378 13.24 -1.13 3.27
N GLN A 379 12.19 -1.92 3.00
CA GLN A 379 12.21 -2.93 1.95
C GLN A 379 12.03 -2.35 0.53
N ARG A 380 11.61 -1.09 0.37
CA ARG A 380 11.46 -0.42 -0.94
C ARG A 380 12.77 0.14 -1.48
N GLN A 381 13.86 -0.54 -1.21
CA GLN A 381 15.21 -0.24 -1.66
C GLN A 381 15.70 -1.33 -2.62
N ALA A 382 16.75 -1.05 -3.39
CA ALA A 382 17.35 -2.06 -4.25
C ALA A 382 17.92 -3.25 -3.45
N ASN A 383 18.35 -3.04 -2.21
CA ASN A 383 18.76 -4.06 -1.26
C ASN A 383 17.66 -4.45 -0.25
N GLY A 384 16.39 -4.23 -0.62
CA GLY A 384 15.26 -4.37 0.30
C GLY A 384 15.03 -5.78 0.82
N GLU A 385 15.35 -6.81 0.05
CA GLU A 385 15.28 -8.22 0.48
C GLU A 385 16.27 -8.51 1.60
N LEU A 386 17.51 -8.05 1.45
CA LEU A 386 18.55 -8.17 2.48
C LEU A 386 18.16 -7.38 3.74
N THR A 387 17.67 -6.16 3.56
CA THR A 387 17.23 -5.27 4.63
C THR A 387 16.09 -5.89 5.45
N ALA A 388 15.09 -6.46 4.79
CA ALA A 388 13.94 -7.09 5.47
C ALA A 388 14.39 -8.24 6.37
N ARG A 389 15.27 -9.12 5.86
CA ARG A 389 15.83 -10.22 6.64
C ARG A 389 16.78 -9.73 7.75
N ALA A 390 17.55 -8.66 7.47
CA ALA A 390 18.46 -8.09 8.46
C ALA A 390 17.72 -7.55 9.69
N ILE A 391 16.63 -6.79 9.50
CA ILE A 391 15.84 -6.28 10.63
C ILE A 391 15.27 -7.43 11.48
N ALA A 392 14.88 -8.53 10.85
CA ALA A 392 14.43 -9.74 11.57
C ALA A 392 15.50 -10.36 12.46
N MET A 393 16.79 -10.11 12.20
CA MET A 393 17.88 -10.61 13.05
C MET A 393 17.83 -10.07 14.48
N LEU A 394 17.33 -8.86 14.71
CA LEU A 394 17.28 -8.27 16.04
C LEU A 394 16.41 -9.07 17.02
N PRO A 395 15.14 -9.38 16.73
CA PRO A 395 14.36 -10.26 17.59
C PRO A 395 14.85 -11.72 17.60
N ILE A 396 15.48 -12.20 16.52
CA ILE A 396 16.08 -13.55 16.49
C ILE A 396 17.25 -13.64 17.47
N LEU A 397 18.21 -12.72 17.40
CA LEU A 397 19.39 -12.69 18.28
C LEU A 397 19.02 -12.57 19.77
N THR A 398 17.92 -11.90 20.07
CA THR A 398 17.51 -11.62 21.45
C THR A 398 16.37 -12.53 21.96
N GLY A 399 15.96 -13.54 21.16
CA GLY A 399 14.94 -14.51 21.55
C GLY A 399 13.54 -13.94 21.73
N ASN A 400 13.20 -12.86 21.04
CA ASN A 400 11.90 -12.18 21.10
C ASN A 400 10.86 -12.74 20.12
N VAL A 401 11.21 -13.75 19.33
CA VAL A 401 10.29 -14.40 18.37
C VAL A 401 9.41 -15.43 19.07
N GLY A 402 8.12 -15.43 18.81
CA GLY A 402 7.18 -16.44 19.32
C GLY A 402 6.72 -16.21 20.77
N ILE A 403 6.97 -15.06 21.34
CA ILE A 403 6.54 -14.68 22.70
C ILE A 403 5.64 -13.44 22.68
N SER A 404 4.73 -13.36 23.65
CA SER A 404 3.90 -12.18 23.84
C SER A 404 4.72 -10.95 24.20
N GLY A 405 4.39 -9.81 23.63
CA GLY A 405 5.15 -8.56 23.75
C GLY A 405 6.43 -8.48 22.92
N GLY A 406 6.83 -9.60 22.28
CA GLY A 406 7.87 -9.66 21.26
C GLY A 406 7.33 -9.44 19.86
N ASN A 407 8.16 -9.69 18.86
CA ASN A 407 7.77 -9.73 17.45
C ASN A 407 8.80 -10.48 16.61
N SER A 408 8.53 -10.70 15.35
CA SER A 408 9.41 -11.38 14.38
C SER A 408 10.34 -10.43 13.60
N GLY A 409 10.23 -9.13 13.80
CA GLY A 409 10.84 -8.13 12.92
C GLY A 409 10.00 -7.80 11.67
N ALA A 410 8.91 -8.51 11.46
CA ALA A 410 7.93 -8.17 10.43
C ALA A 410 7.02 -7.00 10.86
N ARG A 411 6.16 -6.54 9.96
CA ARG A 411 5.13 -5.59 10.31
C ARG A 411 4.07 -6.24 11.19
N GLU A 412 3.37 -5.44 11.98
CA GLU A 412 2.25 -5.86 12.82
C GLU A 412 1.13 -6.58 12.03
N SER A 413 0.60 -7.63 12.61
CA SER A 413 -0.59 -8.32 12.12
C SER A 413 -1.87 -7.66 12.58
N THR A 414 -2.95 -7.95 11.86
CA THR A 414 -4.30 -7.45 12.15
C THR A 414 -5.32 -8.56 12.01
N TYR A 415 -6.37 -8.52 12.83
CA TYR A 415 -7.49 -9.42 12.71
C TYR A 415 -8.45 -8.95 11.62
N THR A 416 -8.93 -9.87 10.79
CA THR A 416 -9.89 -9.59 9.73
C THR A 416 -11.01 -10.62 9.72
N ILE A 417 -12.24 -10.19 9.44
CA ILE A 417 -13.31 -11.12 9.08
C ILE A 417 -13.07 -11.53 7.61
N THR A 418 -12.84 -12.81 7.39
CA THR A 418 -12.62 -13.34 6.04
C THR A 418 -13.89 -13.26 5.21
N ILE A 419 -13.81 -12.69 4.01
CA ILE A 419 -14.92 -12.68 3.06
C ILE A 419 -14.68 -13.69 1.93
N GLU A 420 -15.78 -14.26 1.45
CA GLU A 420 -15.80 -14.96 0.16
C GLU A 420 -15.81 -13.93 -0.98
N ARG A 421 -15.01 -14.16 -2.00
CA ARG A 421 -14.91 -13.28 -3.18
C ARG A 421 -15.40 -14.01 -4.43
N LEU A 422 -15.76 -13.23 -5.44
CA LEU A 422 -16.06 -13.78 -6.75
C LEU A 422 -14.91 -14.72 -7.18
N PRO A 423 -15.17 -16.03 -7.39
CA PRO A 423 -14.12 -17.00 -7.74
C PRO A 423 -13.46 -16.63 -9.07
N VAL A 424 -12.13 -16.62 -9.11
CA VAL A 424 -11.38 -16.29 -10.34
C VAL A 424 -11.16 -17.48 -11.26
N LEU A 425 -11.43 -18.72 -10.80
CA LEU A 425 -11.19 -19.97 -11.50
C LEU A 425 -9.69 -20.21 -11.77
N ASP A 426 -9.36 -21.34 -12.36
CA ASP A 426 -7.99 -21.67 -12.75
C ASP A 426 -7.54 -20.86 -13.97
N ASN A 427 -6.28 -20.41 -13.94
CA ASN A 427 -5.64 -19.81 -15.10
C ASN A 427 -4.85 -20.88 -15.87
N PRO A 428 -5.22 -21.20 -17.11
CA PRO A 428 -4.47 -22.15 -17.93
C PRO A 428 -3.03 -21.68 -18.23
N VAL A 429 -2.79 -20.36 -18.33
CA VAL A 429 -1.45 -19.80 -18.50
C VAL A 429 -0.70 -19.87 -17.17
N LYS A 430 0.38 -20.63 -17.12
CA LYS A 430 1.18 -20.82 -15.89
C LYS A 430 2.37 -19.88 -15.79
N THR A 431 2.74 -19.23 -16.90
CA THR A 431 3.82 -18.23 -16.94
C THR A 431 3.46 -17.00 -16.12
N SER A 432 4.44 -16.48 -15.38
CA SER A 432 4.30 -15.22 -14.66
C SER A 432 5.57 -14.37 -14.70
N ILE A 433 5.38 -13.06 -14.60
CA ILE A 433 6.45 -12.07 -14.48
C ILE A 433 6.27 -11.24 -13.19
N SER A 434 7.29 -10.52 -12.77
CA SER A 434 7.09 -9.50 -11.74
C SER A 434 6.08 -8.45 -12.22
N CYS A 435 5.20 -8.00 -11.34
CA CYS A 435 4.28 -6.90 -11.64
C CYS A 435 5.01 -5.59 -11.99
N PHE A 436 6.30 -5.48 -11.74
CA PHE A 436 7.14 -4.33 -12.07
C PHE A 436 7.77 -4.43 -13.46
N SER A 437 7.92 -5.63 -14.04
CA SER A 437 8.62 -5.86 -15.31
C SER A 437 7.70 -5.86 -16.55
N TRP A 438 6.47 -5.34 -16.44
CA TRP A 438 5.51 -5.39 -17.54
C TRP A 438 5.90 -4.54 -18.77
N THR A 439 6.61 -3.42 -18.56
CA THR A 439 7.15 -2.61 -19.66
C THR A 439 8.23 -3.35 -20.45
N ASP A 440 9.08 -4.10 -19.78
CA ASP A 440 10.07 -4.95 -20.42
C ASP A 440 9.40 -6.08 -21.21
N ALA A 441 8.31 -6.64 -20.64
CA ALA A 441 7.53 -7.67 -21.33
C ALA A 441 6.76 -7.15 -22.57
N ILE A 442 6.47 -5.84 -22.66
CA ILE A 442 6.00 -5.20 -23.90
C ILE A 442 7.16 -5.00 -24.88
N ASP A 443 8.28 -4.42 -24.40
CA ASP A 443 9.38 -3.91 -25.24
C ASP A 443 10.23 -5.05 -25.82
N HIS A 444 10.57 -6.02 -24.98
CA HIS A 444 11.46 -7.14 -25.35
C HIS A 444 11.10 -8.48 -24.66
N GLY A 445 9.82 -8.75 -24.47
CA GLY A 445 9.31 -9.94 -23.77
C GLY A 445 10.02 -11.25 -24.10
N PRO A 446 10.17 -11.66 -25.38
CA PRO A 446 10.83 -12.91 -25.73
C PRO A 446 12.31 -13.03 -25.34
N GLN A 447 12.97 -11.94 -24.94
CA GLN A 447 14.34 -11.91 -24.42
C GLN A 447 14.38 -12.05 -22.89
N MET A 448 13.24 -11.94 -22.20
CA MET A 448 13.18 -12.07 -20.74
C MET A 448 13.30 -13.52 -20.31
N THR A 449 14.19 -13.78 -19.34
CA THR A 449 14.51 -15.14 -18.87
C THR A 449 14.19 -15.34 -17.39
N ALA A 450 14.12 -16.60 -16.97
CA ALA A 450 13.88 -16.97 -15.58
C ALA A 450 15.03 -16.50 -14.66
N ILE A 451 16.29 -16.73 -15.09
CA ILE A 451 17.48 -16.48 -14.26
C ILE A 451 17.94 -15.03 -14.22
N ARG A 452 17.58 -14.20 -15.21
CA ARG A 452 17.91 -12.77 -15.23
C ARG A 452 16.71 -11.90 -14.82
N ASP A 453 15.54 -12.14 -15.42
CA ASP A 453 14.37 -11.26 -15.31
C ASP A 453 13.29 -11.81 -14.38
N GLY A 454 13.49 -13.02 -13.85
CA GLY A 454 12.57 -13.64 -12.92
C GLY A 454 11.28 -14.16 -13.57
N VAL A 455 11.30 -14.56 -14.84
CA VAL A 455 10.18 -15.28 -15.45
C VAL A 455 9.95 -16.58 -14.68
N ARG A 456 8.70 -16.91 -14.37
CA ARG A 456 8.32 -18.13 -13.65
C ARG A 456 7.41 -19.00 -14.51
N GLY A 457 7.47 -20.31 -14.30
CA GLY A 457 6.65 -21.30 -15.02
C GLY A 457 7.27 -21.80 -16.33
N LYS A 458 8.30 -21.12 -16.82
CA LYS A 458 9.15 -21.52 -17.99
C LYS A 458 10.46 -20.71 -17.98
N ASP A 459 11.39 -21.08 -18.88
CA ASP A 459 12.72 -20.48 -18.94
C ASP A 459 12.72 -19.05 -19.49
N LYS A 460 11.78 -18.72 -20.36
CA LYS A 460 11.61 -17.39 -20.98
C LYS A 460 10.17 -17.14 -21.43
N LEU A 461 9.82 -15.88 -21.70
CA LEU A 461 8.55 -15.56 -22.35
C LEU A 461 8.59 -15.96 -23.84
N ASP A 462 7.46 -16.46 -24.35
CA ASP A 462 7.35 -16.80 -25.78
C ASP A 462 6.93 -15.61 -26.63
N VAL A 463 6.10 -14.72 -26.06
CA VAL A 463 5.49 -13.58 -26.75
C VAL A 463 5.52 -12.33 -25.88
N PRO A 464 5.57 -11.11 -26.47
CA PRO A 464 5.41 -9.89 -25.72
C PRO A 464 3.94 -9.66 -25.31
N ILE A 465 3.73 -8.74 -24.35
CA ILE A 465 2.37 -8.27 -24.02
C ILE A 465 1.84 -7.42 -25.18
N LYS A 466 0.66 -7.80 -25.70
CA LYS A 466 -0.02 -7.14 -26.82
C LYS A 466 -1.35 -6.51 -26.44
N PHE A 467 -1.97 -6.98 -25.35
CA PHE A 467 -3.24 -6.48 -24.86
C PHE A 467 -3.19 -6.25 -23.36
N ILE A 468 -3.61 -5.07 -22.89
CA ILE A 468 -3.63 -4.71 -21.47
C ILE A 468 -5.05 -4.36 -21.02
N TRP A 469 -5.47 -5.01 -19.93
CA TRP A 469 -6.58 -4.56 -19.09
C TRP A 469 -6.03 -3.72 -17.94
N ASN A 470 -6.51 -2.48 -17.78
CA ASN A 470 -6.20 -1.63 -16.61
C ASN A 470 -7.50 -1.23 -15.90
N TYR A 471 -7.80 -1.90 -14.80
CA TYR A 471 -9.01 -1.64 -14.02
C TYR A 471 -8.66 -0.98 -12.69
N ALA A 472 -9.24 0.19 -12.42
CA ALA A 472 -9.11 0.98 -11.18
C ALA A 472 -7.66 1.14 -10.71
N GLY A 473 -6.74 1.41 -11.64
CA GLY A 473 -5.32 1.54 -11.40
C GLY A 473 -4.70 2.68 -12.20
N ASN A 474 -4.02 3.60 -11.53
CA ASN A 474 -3.21 4.64 -12.18
C ASN A 474 -1.76 4.16 -12.35
N THR A 475 -1.60 2.95 -12.90
CA THR A 475 -0.33 2.20 -12.91
C THR A 475 0.46 2.38 -14.19
N LEU A 476 -0.20 2.57 -15.34
CA LEU A 476 0.50 2.65 -16.63
C LEU A 476 1.55 3.76 -16.66
N VAL A 477 1.27 4.90 -16.06
CA VAL A 477 2.17 6.05 -16.09
C VAL A 477 2.49 6.59 -14.70
N ASN A 478 1.53 6.71 -13.83
CA ASN A 478 1.72 7.44 -12.57
C ASN A 478 2.41 6.61 -11.46
N GLN A 479 2.09 5.32 -11.35
CA GLN A 479 2.66 4.43 -10.33
C GLN A 479 3.94 3.75 -10.81
N HIS A 480 4.10 3.56 -12.12
CA HIS A 480 5.29 2.96 -12.70
C HIS A 480 6.45 3.96 -12.76
N SER A 481 7.66 3.44 -12.70
CA SER A 481 8.89 4.24 -12.67
C SER A 481 9.27 4.75 -14.05
N ASP A 482 10.21 5.69 -14.13
CA ASP A 482 10.75 6.31 -15.35
C ASP A 482 9.66 6.59 -16.38
N ILE A 483 8.81 7.57 -16.04
CA ILE A 483 7.59 7.85 -16.81
C ILE A 483 7.93 8.20 -18.27
N ASN A 484 9.05 8.86 -18.51
CA ASN A 484 9.47 9.22 -19.87
C ASN A 484 9.80 7.99 -20.72
N LYS A 485 10.53 7.03 -20.17
CA LYS A 485 10.80 5.74 -20.86
C LYS A 485 9.53 4.91 -21.03
N THR A 486 8.70 4.84 -19.99
CA THR A 486 7.40 4.17 -20.04
C THR A 486 6.49 4.77 -21.12
N HIS A 487 6.48 6.11 -21.25
CA HIS A 487 5.75 6.81 -22.33
C HIS A 487 6.22 6.37 -23.72
N GLU A 488 7.55 6.33 -23.96
CA GLU A 488 8.12 5.90 -25.22
C GLU A 488 7.66 4.49 -25.63
N ILE A 489 7.63 3.56 -24.66
CA ILE A 489 7.17 2.19 -24.90
C ILE A 489 5.67 2.16 -25.21
N LEU A 490 4.85 2.84 -24.42
CA LEU A 490 3.39 2.82 -24.58
C LEU A 490 2.89 3.58 -25.80
N GLN A 491 3.62 4.60 -26.26
CA GLN A 491 3.26 5.40 -27.42
C GLN A 491 3.36 4.57 -28.71
N ASP A 492 4.21 3.56 -28.74
CA ASP A 492 4.39 2.67 -29.89
C ASP A 492 3.29 1.60 -29.91
N GLU A 493 2.26 1.84 -30.71
CA GLU A 493 1.09 0.95 -30.84
C GLU A 493 1.45 -0.43 -31.47
N SER A 494 2.60 -0.54 -32.14
CA SER A 494 3.07 -1.82 -32.67
C SER A 494 3.59 -2.76 -31.58
N LYS A 495 4.05 -2.21 -30.45
CA LYS A 495 4.51 -2.97 -29.29
C LYS A 495 3.34 -3.51 -28.46
N CYS A 496 2.37 -2.67 -28.13
CA CYS A 496 1.14 -3.08 -27.42
C CYS A 496 -0.07 -2.57 -28.23
N GLU A 497 -0.85 -3.50 -28.79
CA GLU A 497 -1.87 -3.20 -29.80
C GLU A 497 -3.19 -2.67 -29.21
N MET A 498 -3.49 -3.00 -27.94
CA MET A 498 -4.70 -2.55 -27.26
C MET A 498 -4.49 -2.30 -25.77
N ILE A 499 -4.94 -1.15 -25.30
CA ILE A 499 -4.99 -0.79 -23.87
C ILE A 499 -6.43 -0.38 -23.53
N VAL A 500 -7.11 -1.21 -22.71
CA VAL A 500 -8.44 -0.92 -22.18
C VAL A 500 -8.32 -0.41 -20.76
N VAL A 501 -8.82 0.78 -20.49
CA VAL A 501 -8.86 1.35 -19.15
C VAL A 501 -10.30 1.47 -18.66
N ILE A 502 -10.56 0.93 -17.46
CA ILE A 502 -11.84 1.04 -16.75
C ILE A 502 -11.59 1.85 -15.49
N GLU A 503 -12.11 3.07 -15.43
CA GLU A 503 -11.73 4.04 -14.40
C GLU A 503 -12.88 5.03 -14.11
N ASN A 504 -12.80 5.69 -12.95
CA ASN A 504 -13.74 6.74 -12.56
C ASN A 504 -13.37 8.14 -13.09
N PHE A 505 -12.09 8.38 -13.38
CA PHE A 505 -11.54 9.69 -13.75
C PHE A 505 -10.57 9.61 -14.93
N MET A 506 -10.36 10.74 -15.59
CA MET A 506 -9.26 10.91 -16.54
C MET A 506 -7.91 11.03 -15.78
N THR A 507 -7.42 9.88 -15.29
CA THR A 507 -6.12 9.79 -14.62
C THR A 507 -4.98 9.95 -15.62
N SER A 508 -3.73 10.09 -15.10
CA SER A 508 -2.54 10.11 -15.96
C SER A 508 -2.46 8.84 -16.83
N SER A 509 -2.81 7.68 -16.27
CA SER A 509 -2.86 6.40 -17.00
C SER A 509 -4.02 6.31 -17.98
N ALA A 510 -5.18 6.90 -17.66
CA ALA A 510 -6.36 6.89 -18.55
C ALA A 510 -6.08 7.57 -19.89
N LYS A 511 -5.15 8.54 -19.93
CA LYS A 511 -4.71 9.21 -21.17
C LYS A 511 -4.04 8.27 -22.19
N TYR A 512 -3.64 7.08 -21.76
CA TYR A 512 -2.99 6.06 -22.60
C TYR A 512 -3.96 4.97 -23.09
N ALA A 513 -5.24 5.05 -22.73
CA ALA A 513 -6.24 4.10 -23.18
C ALA A 513 -6.51 4.24 -24.69
N ASP A 514 -6.78 3.11 -25.35
CA ASP A 514 -7.42 3.07 -26.66
C ASP A 514 -8.94 3.11 -26.53
N ILE A 515 -9.45 2.35 -25.54
CA ILE A 515 -10.85 2.38 -25.11
C ILE A 515 -10.89 2.69 -23.61
N LEU A 516 -11.64 3.74 -23.24
CA LEU A 516 -11.80 4.21 -21.87
C LEU A 516 -13.26 4.05 -21.42
N LEU A 517 -13.48 3.26 -20.37
CA LEU A 517 -14.81 2.89 -19.89
C LEU A 517 -15.09 3.50 -18.50
N PRO A 518 -16.27 4.13 -18.32
CA PRO A 518 -16.68 4.71 -17.04
C PRO A 518 -17.33 3.65 -16.15
N ASP A 519 -16.73 3.36 -14.99
CA ASP A 519 -17.35 2.48 -14.00
C ASP A 519 -17.98 3.22 -12.81
N LEU A 520 -18.75 2.50 -12.02
CA LEU A 520 -19.31 2.97 -10.77
C LEU A 520 -18.25 2.95 -9.67
N MET A 521 -18.26 3.94 -8.79
CA MET A 521 -17.51 3.86 -7.52
C MET A 521 -18.13 2.79 -6.61
N THR A 522 -17.36 2.30 -5.66
CA THR A 522 -17.81 1.32 -4.67
C THR A 522 -19.04 1.79 -3.87
N VAL A 523 -19.16 3.09 -3.59
CA VAL A 523 -20.32 3.66 -2.89
C VAL A 523 -21.55 3.86 -3.77
N GLU A 524 -21.45 3.63 -5.07
CA GLU A 524 -22.56 3.72 -6.04
C GLU A 524 -23.17 2.36 -6.37
N GLN A 525 -22.72 1.27 -5.73
CA GLN A 525 -23.19 -0.10 -5.98
C GLN A 525 -23.20 -0.93 -4.71
N GLU A 526 -23.93 -2.07 -4.72
CA GLU A 526 -23.91 -2.99 -3.59
C GLU A 526 -22.62 -3.82 -3.57
N ASP A 527 -22.02 -3.92 -2.40
CA ASP A 527 -20.89 -4.80 -2.11
C ASP A 527 -20.74 -4.97 -0.59
N ILE A 528 -19.88 -5.89 -0.15
CA ILE A 528 -19.52 -6.07 1.26
C ILE A 528 -18.02 -5.83 1.40
N ILE A 529 -17.66 -4.88 2.26
CA ILE A 529 -16.28 -4.49 2.51
C ILE A 529 -15.83 -4.98 3.89
N PRO A 530 -14.82 -5.87 3.99
CA PRO A 530 -14.24 -6.22 5.28
C PRO A 530 -13.21 -5.19 5.70
N ASN A 531 -12.88 -5.18 7.00
CA ASN A 531 -11.67 -4.48 7.46
C ASN A 531 -10.40 -5.13 6.88
N ASP A 532 -9.28 -4.38 7.02
CA ASP A 532 -7.95 -4.91 6.75
C ASP A 532 -7.00 -4.52 7.90
N TYR A 533 -6.62 -3.27 7.99
CA TYR A 533 -5.69 -2.80 9.03
C TYR A 533 -6.43 -2.04 10.14
N ALA A 534 -7.22 -2.75 10.93
CA ALA A 534 -7.98 -2.22 12.05
C ALA A 534 -7.60 -2.87 13.41
N GLY A 535 -6.39 -3.43 13.48
CA GLY A 535 -5.87 -4.07 14.69
C GLY A 535 -6.59 -5.36 15.04
N ASN A 536 -7.14 -5.47 16.25
CA ASN A 536 -7.83 -6.67 16.71
C ASN A 536 -9.35 -6.60 16.60
N MET A 537 -9.88 -5.67 15.79
CA MET A 537 -11.30 -5.56 15.49
C MET A 537 -11.57 -5.94 14.04
N GLY A 538 -12.34 -7.01 13.84
CA GLY A 538 -12.92 -7.34 12.53
C GLY A 538 -14.24 -6.61 12.33
N TYR A 539 -14.52 -6.14 11.11
CA TYR A 539 -15.82 -5.60 10.74
C TYR A 539 -16.16 -5.86 9.28
N LEU A 540 -17.47 -5.83 9.02
CA LEU A 540 -18.04 -5.87 7.68
C LEU A 540 -18.90 -4.62 7.48
N ILE A 541 -18.77 -3.96 6.34
CA ILE A 541 -19.60 -2.83 5.94
C ILE A 541 -20.41 -3.25 4.73
N PHE A 542 -21.75 -3.21 4.83
CA PHE A 542 -22.65 -3.44 3.71
C PHE A 542 -22.85 -2.12 2.95
N LEU A 543 -22.39 -2.08 1.70
CA LEU A 543 -22.58 -0.91 0.84
C LEU A 543 -23.92 -0.97 0.14
N GLN A 544 -24.64 0.14 0.16
CA GLN A 544 -25.85 0.35 -0.64
C GLN A 544 -25.60 1.52 -1.60
N PRO A 545 -26.16 1.49 -2.82
CA PRO A 545 -26.02 2.61 -3.75
C PRO A 545 -26.45 3.92 -3.12
N VAL A 546 -25.56 4.91 -3.09
CA VAL A 546 -25.85 6.23 -2.54
C VAL A 546 -26.70 7.07 -3.49
N THR A 547 -26.58 6.82 -4.79
CA THR A 547 -27.37 7.47 -5.83
C THR A 547 -27.90 6.43 -6.80
N SER A 548 -28.97 6.75 -7.55
CA SER A 548 -29.33 5.99 -8.74
C SER A 548 -28.23 6.14 -9.81
N GLU A 549 -28.24 5.25 -10.80
CA GLU A 549 -27.32 5.36 -11.94
C GLU A 549 -27.44 6.74 -12.60
N LYS A 550 -26.27 7.37 -12.84
CA LYS A 550 -26.17 8.65 -13.51
C LYS A 550 -25.33 8.47 -14.78
N PHE A 551 -25.73 9.12 -15.85
CA PHE A 551 -25.06 9.01 -17.16
C PHE A 551 -25.04 7.55 -17.67
N GLU A 552 -23.96 7.15 -18.32
CA GLU A 552 -23.77 5.80 -18.88
C GLU A 552 -22.73 4.98 -18.09
N ARG A 553 -22.48 5.33 -16.83
CA ARG A 553 -21.59 4.57 -15.94
C ARG A 553 -22.19 3.22 -15.61
N LYS A 554 -21.38 2.16 -15.60
CA LYS A 554 -21.84 0.79 -15.33
C LYS A 554 -20.96 0.08 -14.30
N PRO A 555 -21.55 -0.86 -13.51
CA PRO A 555 -20.75 -1.68 -12.61
C PRO A 555 -19.77 -2.55 -13.41
N ILE A 556 -18.57 -2.78 -12.84
CA ILE A 556 -17.56 -3.64 -13.46
C ILE A 556 -18.10 -5.03 -13.86
N TYR A 557 -18.95 -5.62 -13.03
CA TYR A 557 -19.55 -6.92 -13.31
C TYR A 557 -20.41 -6.90 -14.57
N TRP A 558 -21.21 -5.86 -14.77
CA TRP A 558 -21.99 -5.67 -15.99
C TRP A 558 -21.09 -5.51 -17.22
N ILE A 559 -20.07 -4.64 -17.14
CA ILE A 559 -19.13 -4.38 -18.24
C ILE A 559 -18.52 -5.69 -18.71
N LEU A 560 -18.01 -6.49 -17.78
CA LEU A 560 -17.34 -7.75 -18.12
C LEU A 560 -18.31 -8.86 -18.54
N SER A 561 -19.55 -8.87 -18.04
CA SER A 561 -20.60 -9.76 -18.53
C SER A 561 -20.94 -9.49 -19.99
N GLU A 562 -20.99 -8.21 -20.39
CA GLU A 562 -21.25 -7.82 -21.78
C GLU A 562 -20.06 -8.15 -22.71
N VAL A 563 -18.83 -8.04 -22.24
CA VAL A 563 -17.64 -8.55 -22.96
C VAL A 563 -17.73 -10.07 -23.12
N ALA A 564 -18.06 -10.79 -22.03
CA ALA A 564 -18.18 -12.25 -22.03
C ALA A 564 -19.20 -12.75 -23.06
N LYS A 565 -20.34 -12.08 -23.21
CA LYS A 565 -21.35 -12.40 -24.24
C LYS A 565 -20.77 -12.36 -25.67
N ARG A 566 -19.95 -11.33 -25.95
CA ARG A 566 -19.31 -11.12 -27.25
C ARG A 566 -18.17 -12.09 -27.51
N LEU A 567 -17.54 -12.61 -26.45
CA LEU A 567 -16.52 -13.65 -26.57
C LEU A 567 -17.11 -15.02 -26.85
N GLY A 568 -18.36 -15.27 -26.46
CA GLY A 568 -19.11 -16.49 -26.74
C GLY A 568 -20.04 -16.92 -25.63
N PRO A 569 -21.08 -17.73 -25.93
CA PRO A 569 -22.08 -18.16 -24.95
C PRO A 569 -21.48 -19.00 -23.82
N ASP A 570 -20.49 -19.82 -24.09
CA ASP A 570 -19.81 -20.64 -23.06
C ASP A 570 -19.00 -19.78 -22.11
N VAL A 571 -18.36 -18.73 -22.62
CA VAL A 571 -17.60 -17.77 -21.79
C VAL A 571 -18.55 -17.00 -20.87
N TYR A 572 -19.67 -16.53 -21.41
CA TYR A 572 -20.70 -15.85 -20.65
C TYR A 572 -21.29 -16.73 -19.56
N GLN A 573 -21.62 -17.98 -19.85
CA GLN A 573 -22.17 -18.93 -18.89
C GLN A 573 -21.15 -19.24 -17.77
N LYS A 574 -19.87 -19.47 -18.11
CA LYS A 574 -18.80 -19.69 -17.13
C LYS A 574 -18.55 -18.46 -16.26
N PHE A 575 -18.59 -17.27 -16.86
CA PHE A 575 -18.34 -16.02 -16.14
C PHE A 575 -19.44 -15.70 -15.15
N THR A 576 -20.71 -15.77 -15.57
CA THR A 576 -21.87 -15.37 -14.75
C THR A 576 -22.43 -16.51 -13.90
N GLU A 577 -22.30 -17.77 -14.33
CA GLU A 577 -23.02 -18.92 -13.77
C GLU A 577 -24.55 -18.67 -13.66
N GLY A 578 -25.07 -17.83 -14.55
CA GLY A 578 -26.48 -17.43 -14.58
C GLY A 578 -26.87 -16.46 -13.45
N ARG A 579 -25.91 -15.86 -12.69
CA ARG A 579 -26.20 -14.99 -11.56
C ARG A 579 -26.03 -13.52 -11.90
N THR A 580 -26.92 -12.69 -11.35
CA THR A 580 -26.74 -11.24 -11.26
C THR A 580 -25.71 -10.89 -10.17
N GLN A 581 -25.27 -9.62 -10.09
CA GLN A 581 -24.38 -9.16 -9.04
C GLN A 581 -24.97 -9.38 -7.64
N GLU A 582 -26.25 -9.08 -7.44
CA GLU A 582 -26.94 -9.30 -6.16
C GLU A 582 -27.00 -10.78 -5.80
N GLN A 583 -27.34 -11.65 -6.75
CA GLN A 583 -27.36 -13.11 -6.54
C GLN A 583 -25.97 -13.65 -6.21
N TRP A 584 -24.90 -13.07 -6.79
CA TRP A 584 -23.54 -13.40 -6.40
C TRP A 584 -23.22 -12.99 -4.96
N LEU A 585 -23.60 -11.77 -4.53
CA LEU A 585 -23.39 -11.31 -3.15
C LEU A 585 -24.10 -12.22 -2.15
N GLN A 586 -25.36 -12.57 -2.40
CA GLN A 586 -26.11 -13.50 -1.56
C GLN A 586 -25.47 -14.88 -1.49
N HIS A 587 -25.04 -15.43 -2.64
CA HIS A 587 -24.38 -16.72 -2.72
C HIS A 587 -23.04 -16.74 -1.96
N LEU A 588 -22.21 -15.71 -2.14
CA LEU A 588 -20.92 -15.59 -1.45
C LEU A 588 -21.11 -15.39 0.06
N TYR A 589 -22.11 -14.62 0.47
CA TYR A 589 -22.39 -14.42 1.88
C TYR A 589 -22.93 -15.67 2.56
N ALA A 590 -23.75 -16.46 1.87
CA ALA A 590 -24.18 -17.77 2.38
C ALA A 590 -23.00 -18.71 2.65
N LYS A 591 -21.96 -18.69 1.81
CA LYS A 591 -20.70 -19.41 2.07
C LYS A 591 -19.95 -18.87 3.28
N MET A 592 -19.96 -17.55 3.51
CA MET A 592 -19.37 -16.94 4.71
C MET A 592 -20.08 -17.40 5.97
N LEU A 593 -21.41 -17.39 5.99
CA LEU A 593 -22.24 -17.85 7.11
C LEU A 593 -22.01 -19.34 7.42
N ALA A 594 -21.85 -20.18 6.39
CA ALA A 594 -21.56 -21.60 6.58
C ALA A 594 -20.20 -21.84 7.28
N LYS A 595 -19.21 -20.95 7.04
CA LYS A 595 -17.87 -21.03 7.68
C LYS A 595 -17.82 -20.34 9.04
N ASP A 596 -18.62 -19.31 9.24
CA ASP A 596 -18.65 -18.47 10.45
C ASP A 596 -20.10 -18.17 10.84
N PRO A 597 -20.77 -19.10 11.55
CA PRO A 597 -22.16 -18.92 11.98
C PRO A 597 -22.41 -17.77 12.96
N ALA A 598 -21.34 -17.18 13.50
CA ALA A 598 -21.45 -16.01 14.39
C ALA A 598 -21.70 -14.68 13.64
N LEU A 599 -21.63 -14.68 12.30
CA LEU A 599 -21.98 -13.53 11.50
C LEU A 599 -23.50 -13.32 11.49
N PRO A 600 -23.99 -12.05 11.36
CA PRO A 600 -25.40 -11.79 11.14
C PRO A 600 -25.87 -12.38 9.80
N SER A 601 -27.17 -12.59 9.64
CA SER A 601 -27.73 -12.94 8.34
C SER A 601 -27.48 -11.82 7.31
N TYR A 602 -27.61 -12.15 6.02
CA TYR A 602 -27.43 -11.17 4.94
C TYR A 602 -28.34 -9.93 5.11
N ASP A 603 -29.63 -10.17 5.43
CA ASP A 603 -30.59 -9.10 5.61
C ASP A 603 -30.36 -8.28 6.87
N GLU A 604 -29.91 -8.91 7.95
CA GLU A 604 -29.50 -8.21 9.17
C GLU A 604 -28.28 -7.32 8.91
N LEU A 605 -27.23 -7.84 8.24
CA LEU A 605 -26.06 -7.03 7.87
C LEU A 605 -26.47 -5.85 6.98
N LYS A 606 -27.33 -6.08 5.99
CA LYS A 606 -27.85 -5.01 5.10
C LYS A 606 -28.58 -3.93 5.88
N LYS A 607 -29.37 -4.32 6.89
CA LYS A 607 -30.10 -3.41 7.76
C LYS A 607 -29.17 -2.66 8.74
N MET A 608 -28.20 -3.36 9.34
CA MET A 608 -27.24 -2.78 10.29
C MET A 608 -26.26 -1.82 9.58
N GLY A 609 -25.86 -2.12 8.36
CA GLY A 609 -24.86 -1.42 7.58
C GLY A 609 -23.41 -1.69 8.00
N ILE A 610 -23.14 -1.89 9.30
CA ILE A 610 -21.83 -2.28 9.83
C ILE A 610 -21.99 -3.32 10.94
N TYR A 611 -21.18 -4.37 10.88
CA TYR A 611 -21.03 -5.37 11.94
C TYR A 611 -19.59 -5.35 12.42
N LYS A 612 -19.37 -5.41 13.73
CA LYS A 612 -18.04 -5.39 14.37
C LYS A 612 -17.88 -6.57 15.31
N ARG A 613 -16.67 -7.10 15.38
CA ARG A 613 -16.29 -8.20 16.27
C ARG A 613 -14.85 -8.07 16.74
N LYS A 614 -14.63 -8.20 18.06
CA LYS A 614 -13.28 -8.37 18.60
C LYS A 614 -12.68 -9.68 18.13
N ASP A 615 -11.34 -9.71 17.96
CA ASP A 615 -10.65 -10.98 17.71
C ASP A 615 -10.94 -11.98 18.84
N PRO A 616 -11.58 -13.13 18.54
CA PRO A 616 -11.93 -14.12 19.57
C PRO A 616 -10.70 -14.78 20.18
N ASN A 617 -9.55 -14.75 19.53
CA ASN A 617 -8.30 -15.36 19.98
C ASN A 617 -7.41 -14.41 20.80
N GLY A 618 -7.81 -13.16 21.00
CA GLY A 618 -7.03 -12.16 21.71
C GLY A 618 -5.87 -11.60 20.89
N HIS A 619 -4.68 -11.47 21.51
CA HIS A 619 -3.48 -11.03 20.80
C HIS A 619 -2.91 -12.15 19.94
N PHE A 620 -2.69 -11.84 18.67
CA PHE A 620 -1.96 -12.76 17.81
C PHE A 620 -0.45 -12.65 18.08
N VAL A 621 0.19 -13.79 18.38
CA VAL A 621 1.63 -13.92 18.56
C VAL A 621 2.17 -14.80 17.43
N ALA A 622 2.92 -14.18 16.52
CA ALA A 622 3.50 -14.89 15.38
C ALA A 622 4.49 -15.99 15.86
N TYR A 623 4.40 -17.16 15.24
CA TYR A 623 5.28 -18.30 15.52
C TYR A 623 5.21 -18.85 16.94
N LYS A 624 4.13 -18.55 17.69
CA LYS A 624 3.98 -19.05 19.06
C LYS A 624 3.96 -20.57 19.14
N ALA A 625 3.19 -21.25 18.28
CA ALA A 625 3.12 -22.71 18.25
C ALA A 625 4.49 -23.35 17.98
N PHE A 626 5.27 -22.79 17.04
CA PHE A 626 6.65 -23.22 16.80
C PHE A 626 7.55 -22.99 18.03
N ARG A 627 7.42 -21.84 18.70
CA ARG A 627 8.19 -21.53 19.90
C ARG A 627 7.89 -22.49 21.05
N ASP A 628 6.62 -22.85 21.23
CA ASP A 628 6.17 -23.74 22.29
C ASP A 628 6.63 -25.20 22.03
N ASP A 629 6.46 -25.68 20.79
CA ASP A 629 6.87 -27.01 20.36
C ASP A 629 7.31 -27.00 18.88
N PRO A 630 8.61 -26.82 18.61
CA PRO A 630 9.12 -26.74 17.23
C PRO A 630 9.07 -28.06 16.46
N GLU A 631 9.03 -29.21 17.15
CA GLU A 631 8.94 -30.52 16.51
C GLU A 631 7.51 -30.80 16.02
N ALA A 632 6.52 -30.51 16.86
CA ALA A 632 5.11 -30.64 16.49
C ALA A 632 4.63 -29.54 15.52
N ASN A 633 5.25 -28.37 15.54
CA ASN A 633 4.86 -27.20 14.74
C ASN A 633 6.06 -26.58 13.98
N PRO A 634 6.72 -27.34 13.10
CA PRO A 634 7.87 -26.82 12.36
C PRO A 634 7.46 -25.63 11.48
N LEU A 635 8.40 -24.72 11.24
CA LEU A 635 8.22 -23.63 10.26
C LEU A 635 8.17 -24.19 8.84
N LYS A 636 7.59 -23.42 7.92
CA LYS A 636 7.53 -23.77 6.48
C LYS A 636 8.85 -23.47 5.75
N THR A 637 9.96 -23.70 6.41
CA THR A 637 11.31 -23.66 5.85
C THR A 637 11.81 -25.08 5.61
N PRO A 638 12.80 -25.33 4.75
CA PRO A 638 13.36 -26.65 4.54
C PRO A 638 13.87 -27.34 5.80
N SER A 639 14.46 -26.57 6.73
CA SER A 639 14.94 -27.09 8.02
C SER A 639 13.84 -27.24 9.08
N GLY A 640 12.65 -26.72 8.85
CA GLY A 640 11.60 -26.59 9.87
C GLY A 640 11.92 -25.55 10.95
N LYS A 641 13.05 -24.84 10.86
CA LYS A 641 13.55 -23.84 11.80
C LYS A 641 13.66 -22.45 11.18
N ILE A 642 14.06 -21.47 11.97
CA ILE A 642 14.42 -20.13 11.52
C ILE A 642 15.74 -20.21 10.74
N GLU A 643 15.71 -19.89 9.44
CA GLU A 643 16.90 -19.95 8.59
C GLU A 643 17.59 -18.58 8.51
N ILE A 644 18.59 -18.38 9.35
CA ILE A 644 19.50 -17.22 9.25
C ILE A 644 20.38 -17.40 8.01
N TYR A 645 20.96 -18.60 7.84
CA TYR A 645 21.56 -19.04 6.58
C TYR A 645 20.54 -19.80 5.75
N SER A 646 20.29 -19.36 4.52
CA SER A 646 19.37 -20.03 3.61
C SER A 646 20.11 -20.70 2.47
N SER A 647 20.13 -22.04 2.45
CA SER A 647 20.71 -22.81 1.33
C SER A 647 19.99 -22.55 0.01
N ARG A 648 18.69 -22.24 0.05
CA ARG A 648 17.93 -21.84 -1.16
C ARG A 648 18.43 -20.52 -1.76
N LEU A 649 18.75 -19.53 -0.92
CA LEU A 649 19.33 -18.27 -1.40
C LEU A 649 20.76 -18.43 -1.88
N ALA A 650 21.55 -19.32 -1.26
CA ALA A 650 22.89 -19.69 -1.74
C ALA A 650 22.82 -20.27 -3.15
N GLU A 651 21.87 -21.16 -3.43
CA GLU A 651 21.64 -21.72 -4.77
C GLU A 651 21.22 -20.67 -5.79
N ILE A 652 20.30 -19.77 -5.44
CA ILE A 652 19.87 -18.66 -6.29
C ILE A 652 21.04 -17.74 -6.62
N ALA A 653 21.84 -17.36 -5.61
CA ALA A 653 23.02 -16.51 -5.80
C ALA A 653 24.05 -17.11 -6.76
N ARG A 654 24.14 -18.43 -6.81
CA ARG A 654 25.06 -19.16 -7.69
C ARG A 654 24.52 -19.37 -9.11
N THR A 655 23.20 -19.41 -9.28
CA THR A 655 22.56 -19.84 -10.53
C THR A 655 21.93 -18.69 -11.34
N TRP A 656 21.58 -17.58 -10.69
CA TRP A 656 20.99 -16.44 -11.38
C TRP A 656 22.04 -15.55 -12.01
N GLU A 657 21.66 -14.89 -13.11
CA GLU A 657 22.43 -13.85 -13.76
C GLU A 657 22.20 -12.53 -13.03
N LEU A 658 23.22 -12.06 -12.31
CA LEU A 658 23.16 -10.80 -11.55
C LEU A 658 24.05 -9.74 -12.20
N GLU A 659 23.62 -8.48 -12.14
CA GLU A 659 24.47 -7.35 -12.46
C GLU A 659 25.59 -7.23 -11.42
N LYS A 660 26.69 -6.55 -11.79
CA LYS A 660 27.91 -6.47 -10.97
C LYS A 660 27.67 -5.88 -9.56
N ASP A 661 26.67 -5.00 -9.41
CA ASP A 661 26.30 -4.31 -8.17
C ASP A 661 25.04 -4.89 -7.54
N GLU A 662 24.58 -6.05 -8.00
CA GLU A 662 23.46 -6.79 -7.39
C GLU A 662 23.97 -7.88 -6.46
N VAL A 663 23.32 -8.03 -5.31
CA VAL A 663 23.69 -9.01 -4.29
C VAL A 663 22.47 -9.82 -3.88
N ILE A 664 22.54 -11.14 -4.04
CA ILE A 664 21.70 -12.13 -3.37
C ILE A 664 22.62 -12.94 -2.45
N SER A 665 22.26 -13.06 -1.19
CA SER A 665 23.13 -13.72 -0.18
C SER A 665 22.32 -14.71 0.65
N PRO A 666 22.91 -15.85 1.03
CA PRO A 666 22.32 -16.76 2.00
C PRO A 666 22.10 -16.11 3.37
N LEU A 667 22.95 -15.16 3.77
CA LEU A 667 22.86 -14.39 5.01
C LEU A 667 22.19 -13.03 4.80
N PRO A 668 21.57 -12.46 5.83
CA PRO A 668 21.03 -11.09 5.79
C PRO A 668 22.12 -10.03 5.97
N VAL A 669 22.95 -9.88 4.95
CA VAL A 669 24.08 -8.94 4.94
C VAL A 669 23.65 -7.54 4.53
N TYR A 670 24.49 -6.54 4.81
CA TYR A 670 24.41 -5.23 4.17
C TYR A 670 25.13 -5.26 2.81
N ALA A 671 24.48 -4.69 1.81
CA ALA A 671 25.08 -4.42 0.51
C ALA A 671 24.74 -3.00 0.06
N SER A 672 25.71 -2.31 -0.54
CA SER A 672 25.46 -1.03 -1.22
C SER A 672 24.51 -1.20 -2.40
N THR A 673 23.85 -0.12 -2.79
CA THR A 673 22.92 -0.12 -3.91
C THR A 673 23.41 0.81 -5.03
N PHE A 674 22.97 0.53 -6.26
CA PHE A 674 23.04 1.56 -7.30
C PHE A 674 22.25 2.80 -6.81
N GLU A 675 22.67 4.00 -7.21
CA GLU A 675 22.07 5.27 -6.74
C GLU A 675 21.91 5.34 -5.19
N GLY A 676 22.82 4.69 -4.45
CA GLY A 676 22.86 4.72 -2.99
C GLY A 676 23.66 5.90 -2.43
N TRP A 677 23.84 5.91 -1.12
CA TRP A 677 24.56 6.98 -0.40
C TRP A 677 26.06 7.09 -0.79
N ASP A 678 26.66 6.02 -1.25
CA ASP A 678 28.06 5.89 -1.68
C ASP A 678 28.23 5.74 -3.20
N SER A 679 27.16 5.89 -3.98
CA SER A 679 27.20 5.82 -5.44
C SER A 679 28.07 6.92 -6.05
N PRO A 680 28.92 6.60 -7.07
CA PRO A 680 29.67 7.61 -7.81
C PRO A 680 28.81 8.68 -8.48
N GLU A 681 27.56 8.37 -8.81
CA GLU A 681 26.60 9.32 -9.43
C GLU A 681 26.24 10.50 -8.50
N ARG A 682 26.53 10.41 -7.20
CA ARG A 682 26.37 11.52 -6.27
C ARG A 682 27.25 12.75 -6.59
N SER A 683 28.24 12.59 -7.40
CA SER A 683 29.00 13.74 -7.94
C SER A 683 28.15 14.67 -8.81
N THR A 684 27.11 14.11 -9.46
CA THR A 684 26.17 14.83 -10.34
C THR A 684 24.82 15.04 -9.67
N PHE A 685 24.31 14.00 -9.00
CA PHE A 685 23.02 14.00 -8.31
C PHE A 685 23.21 13.69 -6.82
N PRO A 686 23.55 14.69 -6.00
CA PRO A 686 24.06 14.46 -4.64
C PRO A 686 23.02 14.09 -3.58
N LEU A 687 21.72 14.25 -3.87
CA LEU A 687 20.65 14.04 -2.90
C LEU A 687 19.96 12.70 -3.14
N GLN A 688 19.90 11.85 -2.10
CA GLN A 688 19.04 10.67 -2.14
C GLN A 688 17.59 11.10 -2.12
N LEU A 689 16.76 10.57 -3.03
CA LEU A 689 15.33 10.84 -3.09
C LEU A 689 14.52 9.61 -2.71
N PHE A 690 13.56 9.77 -1.80
CA PHE A 690 12.54 8.76 -1.56
C PHE A 690 11.13 9.33 -1.62
N GLY A 691 10.16 8.46 -1.99
CA GLY A 691 8.75 8.78 -2.00
C GLY A 691 8.07 8.35 -0.70
N PHE A 692 7.36 9.24 -0.01
CA PHE A 692 6.63 8.89 1.21
C PHE A 692 5.11 8.96 1.01
N HIS A 693 4.34 8.23 1.82
CA HIS A 693 2.89 8.34 1.81
C HIS A 693 2.43 9.73 2.23
N TYR A 694 1.48 10.30 1.50
CA TYR A 694 1.04 11.67 1.72
C TYR A 694 -0.37 11.73 2.32
N LYS A 695 -0.61 12.70 3.20
CA LYS A 695 -1.87 12.79 3.96
C LYS A 695 -3.09 13.11 3.10
N SER A 696 -2.91 13.90 2.02
CA SER A 696 -4.02 14.35 1.17
C SER A 696 -4.58 13.27 0.24
N ARG A 697 -3.83 12.18 0.01
CA ARG A 697 -4.21 11.12 -0.93
C ARG A 697 -3.73 9.75 -0.48
N THR A 698 -4.25 8.72 -1.11
CA THR A 698 -3.75 7.34 -0.93
C THR A 698 -3.20 6.88 -2.27
N HIS A 699 -1.86 6.80 -2.37
CA HIS A 699 -1.19 6.75 -3.67
C HIS A 699 -1.74 7.88 -4.57
N SER A 700 -2.32 7.61 -5.74
CA SER A 700 -2.93 8.64 -6.59
C SER A 700 -4.43 8.87 -6.32
N THR A 701 -5.08 8.03 -5.52
CA THR A 701 -6.51 8.19 -5.20
C THR A 701 -6.73 9.42 -4.32
N TYR A 702 -7.67 10.26 -4.67
CA TYR A 702 -7.94 11.61 -4.15
C TYR A 702 -6.96 12.70 -4.64
N GLY A 703 -6.04 12.38 -5.56
CA GLY A 703 -5.05 13.33 -6.07
C GLY A 703 -5.62 14.54 -6.83
N ASN A 704 -6.87 14.43 -7.30
CA ASN A 704 -7.60 15.49 -8.01
C ASN A 704 -8.56 16.32 -7.13
N ILE A 705 -8.59 16.11 -5.81
CA ILE A 705 -9.52 16.79 -4.91
C ILE A 705 -8.90 18.08 -4.36
N ASP A 706 -9.38 19.23 -4.79
CA ASP A 706 -8.79 20.55 -4.51
C ASP A 706 -8.66 20.86 -3.02
N VAL A 707 -9.69 20.58 -2.22
CA VAL A 707 -9.64 20.80 -0.76
C VAL A 707 -8.52 19.99 -0.09
N LEU A 708 -8.21 18.83 -0.62
CA LEU A 708 -7.13 17.97 -0.11
C LEU A 708 -5.77 18.47 -0.60
N LYS A 709 -5.67 18.94 -1.86
CA LYS A 709 -4.46 19.60 -2.39
C LYS A 709 -4.13 20.86 -1.60
N ALA A 710 -5.14 21.66 -1.26
CA ALA A 710 -4.96 22.87 -0.45
C ALA A 710 -4.55 22.56 1.01
N ALA A 711 -5.09 21.49 1.60
CA ALA A 711 -4.73 21.08 2.96
C ALA A 711 -3.30 20.53 3.08
N CYS A 712 -2.80 19.88 2.03
CA CYS A 712 -1.45 19.32 1.96
C CYS A 712 -0.88 19.55 0.55
N ARG A 713 -0.07 20.60 0.39
CA ARG A 713 0.57 20.93 -0.89
C ARG A 713 1.59 19.88 -1.26
N GLN A 714 1.70 19.57 -2.55
CA GLN A 714 2.81 18.76 -3.07
C GLN A 714 4.07 19.61 -3.07
N GLU A 715 5.08 19.14 -2.34
CA GLU A 715 6.35 19.85 -2.13
C GLU A 715 7.51 18.84 -2.13
N VAL A 716 8.70 19.27 -2.51
CA VAL A 716 9.92 18.52 -2.21
C VAL A 716 10.48 19.00 -0.88
N TRP A 717 10.76 18.05 0.02
CA TRP A 717 11.38 18.33 1.31
C TRP A 717 12.90 18.34 1.16
N ILE A 718 13.53 19.37 1.69
CA ILE A 718 14.98 19.55 1.67
C ILE A 718 15.46 20.04 3.05
N ASN A 719 16.60 19.51 3.51
CA ASN A 719 17.20 19.95 4.76
C ASN A 719 17.71 21.41 4.66
N PRO A 720 17.63 22.23 5.73
CA PRO A 720 18.13 23.62 5.71
C PRO A 720 19.58 23.75 5.26
N ILE A 721 20.47 22.80 5.61
CA ILE A 721 21.88 22.83 5.20
C ILE A 721 22.01 22.67 3.69
N ASP A 722 21.24 21.76 3.09
CA ASP A 722 21.25 21.51 1.64
C ASP A 722 20.57 22.64 0.86
N ALA A 723 19.52 23.21 1.43
CA ALA A 723 18.80 24.37 0.87
C ALA A 723 19.71 25.61 0.84
N GLN A 724 20.43 25.88 1.93
CA GLN A 724 21.36 27.02 2.01
C GLN A 724 22.46 26.94 0.95
N LYS A 725 23.05 25.75 0.74
CA LYS A 725 24.07 25.54 -0.30
C LYS A 725 23.57 25.85 -1.70
N ARG A 726 22.27 25.80 -1.93
CA ARG A 726 21.58 25.99 -3.22
C ARG A 726 20.85 27.33 -3.35
N GLY A 727 20.92 28.17 -2.32
CA GLY A 727 20.20 29.45 -2.28
C GLY A 727 18.67 29.30 -2.30
N ILE A 728 18.16 28.15 -1.79
CA ILE A 728 16.72 27.83 -1.77
C ILE A 728 16.11 28.27 -0.44
N ALA A 729 15.06 29.10 -0.52
CA ALA A 729 14.22 29.46 0.61
C ALA A 729 12.95 28.59 0.65
N ASN A 730 12.32 28.50 1.83
CA ASN A 730 11.07 27.78 1.98
C ASN A 730 9.97 28.37 1.09
N GLY A 731 9.34 27.54 0.26
CA GLY A 731 8.29 27.91 -0.69
C GLY A 731 8.80 28.33 -2.07
N ASP A 732 10.11 28.45 -2.28
CA ASP A 732 10.66 28.70 -3.62
C ASP A 732 10.25 27.59 -4.60
N MET A 733 9.96 27.99 -5.84
CA MET A 733 9.83 27.02 -6.92
C MET A 733 11.19 26.45 -7.29
N VAL A 734 11.27 25.13 -7.38
CA VAL A 734 12.49 24.40 -7.70
C VAL A 734 12.23 23.37 -8.80
N ARG A 735 13.29 23.02 -9.52
CA ARG A 735 13.35 21.82 -10.32
C ARG A 735 14.06 20.71 -9.55
N VAL A 736 13.46 19.54 -9.55
CA VAL A 736 14.05 18.31 -9.05
C VAL A 736 14.29 17.42 -10.26
N PHE A 737 15.52 16.99 -10.50
CA PHE A 737 15.83 16.32 -11.73
C PHE A 737 16.95 15.30 -11.60
N ASN A 738 16.97 14.38 -12.55
CA ASN A 738 18.08 13.48 -12.84
C ASN A 738 18.05 13.13 -14.33
N HIS A 739 18.84 12.11 -14.74
CA HIS A 739 18.91 11.69 -16.15
C HIS A 739 17.58 11.13 -16.71
N ARG A 740 16.59 10.80 -15.87
CA ARG A 740 15.27 10.29 -16.29
C ARG A 740 14.25 11.39 -16.58
N GLY A 741 14.33 12.51 -15.89
CA GLY A 741 13.37 13.59 -16.09
C GLY A 741 13.51 14.76 -15.12
N GLU A 742 12.53 15.67 -15.18
CA GLU A 742 12.44 16.87 -14.37
C GLU A 742 11.03 17.05 -13.82
N VAL A 743 10.96 17.42 -12.53
CA VAL A 743 9.72 17.77 -11.83
C VAL A 743 9.86 19.20 -11.27
N ARG A 744 8.84 20.03 -11.46
CA ARG A 744 8.80 21.41 -10.92
C ARG A 744 7.74 21.55 -9.84
N LEU A 745 8.16 21.95 -8.64
CA LEU A 745 7.26 22.08 -7.49
C LEU A 745 7.89 22.97 -6.41
N PRO A 746 7.10 23.44 -5.40
CA PRO A 746 7.64 24.21 -4.29
C PRO A 746 8.58 23.38 -3.39
N ALA A 747 9.59 24.04 -2.84
CA ALA A 747 10.48 23.47 -1.83
C ALA A 747 9.91 23.67 -0.42
N LYS A 748 9.98 22.62 0.40
CA LYS A 748 9.77 22.69 1.84
C LYS A 748 11.10 22.54 2.56
N VAL A 749 11.65 23.64 3.04
CA VAL A 749 12.88 23.65 3.84
C VAL A 749 12.53 23.27 5.27
N THR A 750 13.06 22.13 5.74
CA THR A 750 12.69 21.58 7.06
C THR A 750 13.80 20.72 7.67
N PRO A 751 14.08 20.85 9.01
CA PRO A 751 15.01 19.98 9.72
C PRO A 751 14.44 18.57 9.97
N ARG A 752 13.20 18.28 9.55
CA ARG A 752 12.56 16.97 9.71
C ARG A 752 13.06 15.92 8.70
N ILE A 753 14.11 16.22 7.95
CA ILE A 753 14.77 15.31 7.02
C ILE A 753 16.28 15.45 7.16
N LEU A 754 17.01 14.36 6.96
CA LEU A 754 18.48 14.32 7.02
C LEU A 754 19.12 15.22 5.95
N PRO A 755 20.30 15.83 6.24
CA PRO A 755 21.14 16.39 5.19
C PRO A 755 21.57 15.32 4.17
N GLY A 756 21.63 15.70 2.90
CA GLY A 756 21.93 14.79 1.78
C GLY A 756 20.77 13.90 1.34
N VAL A 757 19.58 14.11 1.92
CA VAL A 757 18.36 13.36 1.62
C VAL A 757 17.25 14.33 1.27
N SER A 758 16.44 13.99 0.27
CA SER A 758 15.23 14.69 -0.11
C SER A 758 14.03 13.73 -0.16
N ALA A 759 12.84 14.27 -0.03
CA ALA A 759 11.63 13.46 -0.03
C ALA A 759 10.48 14.15 -0.77
N MET A 760 9.68 13.38 -1.50
CA MET A 760 8.46 13.84 -2.18
C MET A 760 7.28 12.96 -1.79
N GLY A 761 6.10 13.57 -1.66
CA GLY A 761 4.86 12.80 -1.47
C GLY A 761 4.52 11.98 -2.72
N GLN A 762 4.46 10.64 -2.59
CA GLN A 762 4.12 9.78 -3.72
C GLN A 762 2.66 9.93 -4.15
N GLY A 763 2.36 9.61 -5.42
CA GLY A 763 1.03 9.51 -5.97
C GLY A 763 0.42 10.84 -6.43
N ALA A 764 1.16 11.94 -6.48
CA ALA A 764 0.73 13.11 -7.23
C ALA A 764 0.51 12.73 -8.70
N TRP A 765 -0.53 13.26 -9.32
CA TRP A 765 -0.80 12.95 -10.72
C TRP A 765 0.27 13.59 -11.60
N HIS A 766 0.80 12.79 -12.51
CA HIS A 766 1.75 13.27 -13.51
C HIS A 766 1.05 14.24 -14.47
N GLU A 767 1.59 15.43 -14.62
CA GLU A 767 1.05 16.52 -15.45
C GLU A 767 2.18 17.13 -16.29
N ALA A 768 2.47 16.52 -17.44
CA ALA A 768 3.49 16.99 -18.36
C ALA A 768 2.97 17.06 -19.80
N ASN A 769 3.57 17.94 -20.59
CA ASN A 769 3.39 17.93 -22.04
C ASN A 769 4.29 16.86 -22.67
N MET A 770 3.76 15.66 -22.84
CA MET A 770 4.53 14.53 -23.33
C MET A 770 4.96 14.62 -24.80
N SER A 771 4.35 15.52 -25.58
CA SER A 771 4.77 15.84 -26.96
C SER A 771 5.75 17.04 -27.01
N GLY A 772 6.05 17.67 -25.86
CA GLY A 772 6.92 18.83 -25.74
C GLY A 772 8.12 18.58 -24.82
N ASP A 773 8.24 19.37 -23.76
CA ASP A 773 9.40 19.38 -22.86
C ASP A 773 9.42 18.23 -21.85
N LYS A 774 8.30 17.50 -21.68
CA LYS A 774 8.12 16.40 -20.73
C LYS A 774 8.37 16.78 -19.25
N ILE A 775 8.33 18.06 -18.91
CA ILE A 775 8.51 18.55 -17.54
C ILE A 775 7.22 18.31 -16.77
N ASP A 776 7.34 17.60 -15.64
CA ASP A 776 6.19 17.30 -14.77
C ASP A 776 5.92 18.46 -13.81
N HIS A 777 4.76 19.06 -13.92
CA HIS A 777 4.25 20.11 -13.03
C HIS A 777 3.29 19.56 -11.96
N GLY A 778 2.91 18.28 -12.03
CA GLY A 778 2.05 17.62 -11.06
C GLY A 778 2.78 17.16 -9.79
N GLY A 779 4.08 17.00 -9.86
CA GLY A 779 4.90 16.58 -8.74
C GLY A 779 4.98 15.06 -8.57
N CYS A 780 4.89 14.28 -9.65
CA CYS A 780 4.96 12.82 -9.62
C CYS A 780 6.40 12.35 -9.41
N VAL A 781 6.68 11.75 -8.25
CA VAL A 781 8.02 11.25 -7.92
C VAL A 781 8.53 10.20 -8.92
N ASN A 782 7.64 9.46 -9.56
CA ASN A 782 8.01 8.39 -10.50
C ASN A 782 8.56 8.88 -11.86
N THR A 783 8.49 10.18 -12.12
CA THR A 783 9.28 10.81 -13.20
C THR A 783 10.80 10.62 -12.99
N LEU A 784 11.22 10.45 -11.72
CA LEU A 784 12.61 10.42 -11.29
C LEU A 784 13.08 9.03 -10.82
N THR A 785 12.19 8.04 -10.69
CA THR A 785 12.53 6.72 -10.16
C THR A 785 12.98 5.76 -11.25
N THR A 786 13.77 4.77 -10.86
CA THR A 786 14.37 3.79 -11.77
C THR A 786 13.42 2.68 -12.21
N LEU A 787 13.56 2.17 -13.43
CA LEU A 787 12.94 0.91 -13.89
C LEU A 787 13.74 -0.33 -13.52
N ARG A 788 14.98 -0.18 -13.03
CA ARG A 788 15.81 -1.30 -12.62
C ARG A 788 15.20 -1.98 -11.37
N PRO A 789 14.85 -3.27 -11.44
CA PRO A 789 14.21 -3.97 -10.31
C PRO A 789 15.23 -4.35 -9.22
N SER A 790 14.73 -4.70 -8.03
CA SER A 790 15.53 -5.35 -6.99
C SER A 790 15.96 -6.77 -7.42
N PRO A 791 17.11 -7.30 -6.96
CA PRO A 791 17.70 -8.52 -7.51
C PRO A 791 16.85 -9.78 -7.36
N LEU A 792 16.31 -10.05 -6.16
CA LEU A 792 15.64 -11.31 -5.84
C LEU A 792 14.13 -11.27 -6.17
N ALA A 793 13.44 -10.28 -5.67
CA ALA A 793 11.99 -10.15 -5.84
C ALA A 793 11.60 -9.59 -7.21
N LYS A 794 12.55 -9.01 -7.95
CA LYS A 794 12.30 -8.21 -9.15
C LYS A 794 11.25 -7.13 -8.88
N GLY A 795 11.28 -6.56 -7.66
CA GLY A 795 10.35 -5.57 -7.17
C GLY A 795 10.79 -4.13 -7.42
N ASN A 796 9.89 -3.19 -7.18
CA ASN A 796 10.13 -1.77 -7.36
C ASN A 796 11.01 -1.18 -6.22
N PRO A 797 12.24 -0.74 -6.46
CA PRO A 797 13.08 -0.09 -5.47
C PRO A 797 12.80 1.42 -5.42
N GLN A 798 11.57 1.80 -5.16
CA GLN A 798 11.05 3.17 -5.22
C GLN A 798 11.85 4.21 -4.44
N HIS A 799 12.59 3.79 -3.40
CA HIS A 799 13.36 4.69 -2.53
C HIS A 799 14.86 4.74 -2.87
N THR A 800 15.29 4.05 -3.94
CA THR A 800 16.70 4.05 -4.40
C THR A 800 16.81 4.95 -5.62
N ASN A 801 17.01 6.25 -5.42
CA ASN A 801 17.15 7.24 -6.49
C ASN A 801 18.03 8.40 -6.04
N LEU A 802 18.77 8.98 -6.97
CA LEU A 802 19.54 10.21 -6.78
C LEU A 802 18.98 11.35 -7.62
N VAL A 803 19.03 12.57 -7.08
CA VAL A 803 18.55 13.79 -7.74
C VAL A 803 19.42 14.99 -7.41
N GLU A 804 19.32 16.03 -8.23
CA GLU A 804 19.71 17.39 -7.88
C GLU A 804 18.46 18.28 -7.75
N ILE A 805 18.54 19.31 -6.93
CA ILE A 805 17.46 20.29 -6.70
C ILE A 805 18.04 21.69 -6.93
N GLU A 806 17.45 22.45 -7.83
CA GLU A 806 17.86 23.81 -8.16
C GLU A 806 16.67 24.78 -8.10
N LYS A 807 16.92 26.01 -7.70
CA LYS A 807 15.94 27.09 -7.75
C LYS A 807 15.67 27.50 -9.20
N ILE A 808 14.40 27.79 -9.52
CA ILE A 808 13.95 28.24 -10.85
C ILE A 808 13.74 29.76 -10.80
#